data_381004d52526d9f5319712f4f1ca2a17
#
_entry.id   381004d52526d9f5319712f4f1ca2a17
#
_cell.length_a   1.000
_cell.length_b   1.000
_cell.length_c   1.000
_cell.angle_alpha   90.00
_cell.angle_beta   90.00
_cell.angle_gamma   90.00
#
_symmetry.space_group_name_H-M   'P 1'
#
loop_
_entity.id
_entity.type
_entity.pdbx_description
1 polymer ?
#
loop_
_entity_poly.entity_id
_entity_poly.type
_entity_poly.pdbx_seq_one_letter_code
_entity_poly.pdbx_strand_id
1 'polypeptide(L)'
;MNELSGTRISESRTTVIDAVDSARRALTSLLEQVERDGANDPATAAAIASTQEVLDRLAPRSAGGNAFAASARGGDLVFDVSDLLAYFPYNRAPTGIQRVQMEVIASFIEGGTGPRPRLCRFLKETDRWSEVSGELFLGLCAASKSGSDALAKDWIATYDRLDAASRSGEIMPFAPGMILVNLGSSWWLPNYFLQIRHLKKTANIRYVPLIYDMIPAIAPQFCMPELVSGFNAWLVGVLDHADYFLAISEATKRDLIDLAKRAGHEIAPDQIGVVPLDADFRSGAKSGSPPPRMVSGKYVLFVSTLELRKNQLGAIDAWRALINEYGAENVPQLVLVGKNGFLGNKVRERLQADEVLKKRVTLLSGVDDEQLAGLYRHCLFTLYPSNYEGWGLPVTESLCYGKVPLIADGSSLPEAGGGFAVYFAAGSGSELLGKLRKLISDEPYRKRLEQKIAKDFRPRAWTDVGAQIASLVRGWAERTDQPAEILPPLARRGFYYELSAGTSRTLWSGMGSAEMFRQGLYWWELEPWGSWSKPAGGGLQMRIAGDGPARLALELRGLPDKDCDVEIRSGGGDLLAGGVLRGDSVKWLLVDVPAGQEEVDIRIIGSEVGIDPDPENDRKLGVGLKGFFIIDQVDPDARARFYEAVALGNLHDLSFFRRRIET
;
A
#
# COMPACT_ATOMS: atom_id res chain seq x y z
N MET A 1 -34.47 -44.55 -5.68
CA MET A 1 -34.12 -43.88 -6.96
C MET A 1 -33.19 -42.66 -6.77
N ASN A 2 -32.62 -42.45 -5.57
CA ASN A 2 -31.74 -41.29 -5.29
C ASN A 2 -30.23 -41.61 -5.13
N GLU A 3 -29.82 -42.87 -5.24
CA GLU A 3 -28.40 -43.26 -5.11
C GLU A 3 -27.64 -43.40 -6.45
N LEU A 4 -28.34 -43.48 -7.56
CA LEU A 4 -27.74 -43.61 -8.90
C LEU A 4 -27.41 -42.29 -9.61
N SER A 5 -27.91 -41.16 -9.10
CA SER A 5 -27.58 -39.83 -9.65
C SER A 5 -26.31 -39.24 -9.08
N GLY A 6 -25.95 -39.55 -7.84
CA GLY A 6 -24.75 -39.05 -7.16
C GLY A 6 -23.43 -39.63 -7.73
N THR A 7 -23.43 -40.91 -8.10
CA THR A 7 -22.26 -41.61 -8.63
C THR A 7 -21.87 -41.15 -10.03
N ARG A 8 -22.85 -40.91 -10.90
CA ARG A 8 -22.60 -40.41 -12.28
C ARG A 8 -22.06 -38.96 -12.32
N ILE A 9 -22.49 -38.11 -11.39
CA ILE A 9 -21.99 -36.74 -11.28
C ILE A 9 -20.56 -36.71 -10.73
N SER A 10 -20.23 -37.61 -9.81
CA SER A 10 -18.89 -37.77 -9.26
C SER A 10 -17.89 -38.31 -10.30
N GLU A 11 -18.25 -39.33 -11.06
CA GLU A 11 -17.41 -39.89 -12.12
C GLU A 11 -17.16 -38.89 -13.27
N SER A 12 -18.16 -38.11 -13.69
CA SER A 12 -17.96 -37.08 -14.72
C SER A 12 -17.10 -35.90 -14.22
N ARG A 13 -17.17 -35.53 -12.93
CA ARG A 13 -16.30 -34.51 -12.33
C ARG A 13 -14.84 -35.00 -12.27
N THR A 14 -14.59 -36.21 -11.84
CA THR A 14 -13.23 -36.78 -11.79
C THR A 14 -12.60 -36.83 -13.18
N THR A 15 -13.35 -37.22 -14.21
CA THR A 15 -12.87 -37.27 -15.59
C THR A 15 -12.52 -35.88 -16.14
N VAL A 16 -13.26 -34.83 -15.78
CA VAL A 16 -12.97 -33.44 -16.18
C VAL A 16 -11.73 -32.91 -15.45
N ILE A 17 -11.56 -33.20 -14.17
CA ILE A 17 -10.37 -32.81 -13.38
C ILE A 17 -9.12 -33.45 -13.98
N ASP A 18 -9.16 -34.77 -14.26
CA ASP A 18 -8.02 -35.48 -14.84
C ASP A 18 -7.67 -34.96 -16.26
N ALA A 19 -8.67 -34.56 -17.03
CA ALA A 19 -8.46 -33.97 -18.34
C ALA A 19 -7.79 -32.59 -18.27
N VAL A 20 -8.23 -31.73 -17.33
CA VAL A 20 -7.65 -30.40 -17.11
C VAL A 20 -6.22 -30.50 -16.57
N ASP A 21 -5.95 -31.41 -15.64
CA ASP A 21 -4.60 -31.63 -15.13
C ASP A 21 -3.67 -32.25 -16.16
N SER A 22 -4.19 -33.10 -17.04
CA SER A 22 -3.44 -33.64 -18.18
C SER A 22 -3.11 -32.54 -19.20
N ALA A 23 -4.05 -31.66 -19.51
CA ALA A 23 -3.85 -30.51 -20.38
C ALA A 23 -2.83 -29.51 -19.79
N ARG A 24 -2.84 -29.27 -18.49
CA ARG A 24 -1.82 -28.45 -17.82
C ARG A 24 -0.42 -29.05 -17.92
N ARG A 25 -0.27 -30.33 -17.65
CA ARG A 25 1.05 -31.00 -17.80
C ARG A 25 1.56 -30.92 -19.24
N ALA A 26 0.70 -31.11 -20.21
CA ALA A 26 1.06 -30.98 -21.63
C ALA A 26 1.47 -29.55 -21.99
N LEU A 27 0.76 -28.55 -21.47
CA LEU A 27 1.07 -27.14 -21.69
C LEU A 27 2.39 -26.72 -21.01
N THR A 28 2.67 -27.20 -19.80
CA THR A 28 3.95 -26.96 -19.11
C THR A 28 5.11 -27.60 -19.88
N SER A 29 4.94 -28.83 -20.37
CA SER A 29 5.94 -29.51 -21.21
C SER A 29 6.18 -28.79 -22.53
N LEU A 30 5.12 -28.22 -23.12
CA LEU A 30 5.23 -27.42 -24.35
C LEU A 30 5.97 -26.11 -24.10
N LEU A 31 5.70 -25.43 -22.98
CA LEU A 31 6.43 -24.23 -22.55
C LEU A 31 7.92 -24.50 -22.38
N GLU A 32 8.28 -25.58 -21.67
CA GLU A 32 9.66 -25.98 -21.49
C GLU A 32 10.36 -26.36 -22.82
N GLN A 33 9.60 -26.82 -23.79
CA GLN A 33 10.12 -27.16 -25.12
C GLN A 33 10.31 -25.91 -25.98
N VAL A 34 9.35 -24.98 -25.95
CA VAL A 34 9.44 -23.66 -26.61
C VAL A 34 10.60 -22.84 -26.06
N GLU A 35 10.83 -22.87 -24.74
CA GLU A 35 11.97 -22.22 -24.09
C GLU A 35 13.32 -22.85 -24.51
N ARG A 36 13.38 -24.19 -24.63
CA ARG A 36 14.58 -24.91 -25.06
C ARG A 36 14.92 -24.70 -26.52
N ASP A 37 13.92 -24.65 -27.37
CA ASP A 37 14.11 -24.54 -28.83
C ASP A 37 14.37 -23.08 -29.29
N GLY A 38 14.33 -22.11 -28.36
CA GLY A 38 14.56 -20.69 -28.64
C GLY A 38 13.51 -20.07 -29.58
N ALA A 39 12.41 -20.76 -29.81
CA ALA A 39 11.31 -20.30 -30.65
C ALA A 39 10.41 -19.33 -29.84
N ASN A 40 10.88 -18.10 -29.64
CA ASN A 40 10.08 -17.01 -29.07
C ASN A 40 9.08 -16.47 -30.11
N ASP A 41 8.21 -17.32 -30.63
CA ASP A 41 7.09 -16.85 -31.46
C ASP A 41 6.00 -16.24 -30.55
N PRO A 42 5.75 -14.91 -30.65
CA PRO A 42 4.77 -14.23 -29.83
C PRO A 42 3.35 -14.80 -29.96
N ALA A 43 3.00 -15.33 -31.14
CA ALA A 43 1.68 -15.95 -31.37
C ALA A 43 1.55 -17.24 -30.56
N THR A 44 2.61 -18.03 -30.48
CA THR A 44 2.68 -19.24 -29.66
C THR A 44 2.62 -18.88 -28.17
N ALA A 45 3.37 -17.87 -27.70
CA ALA A 45 3.32 -17.38 -26.33
C ALA A 45 1.92 -16.86 -25.94
N ALA A 46 1.27 -16.11 -26.83
CA ALA A 46 -0.09 -15.62 -26.63
C ALA A 46 -1.13 -16.76 -26.60
N ALA A 47 -0.99 -17.76 -27.47
CA ALA A 47 -1.85 -18.94 -27.48
C ALA A 47 -1.70 -19.78 -26.20
N ILE A 48 -0.48 -19.95 -25.72
CA ILE A 48 -0.17 -20.66 -24.48
C ILE A 48 -0.78 -19.89 -23.28
N ALA A 49 -0.61 -18.58 -23.21
CA ALA A 49 -1.18 -17.74 -22.15
C ALA A 49 -2.72 -17.76 -22.17
N SER A 50 -3.34 -17.71 -23.36
CA SER A 50 -4.79 -17.83 -23.52
C SER A 50 -5.30 -19.20 -23.08
N THR A 51 -4.57 -20.26 -23.44
CA THR A 51 -4.92 -21.64 -23.04
C THR A 51 -4.76 -21.83 -21.55
N GLN A 52 -3.72 -21.26 -20.94
CA GLN A 52 -3.52 -21.27 -19.49
C GLN A 52 -4.69 -20.59 -18.76
N GLU A 53 -5.12 -19.44 -19.23
CA GLU A 53 -6.26 -18.72 -18.67
C GLU A 53 -7.58 -19.52 -18.79
N VAL A 54 -7.80 -20.18 -19.92
CA VAL A 54 -8.95 -21.07 -20.12
C VAL A 54 -8.88 -22.29 -19.21
N LEU A 55 -7.69 -22.90 -19.06
CA LEU A 55 -7.48 -24.03 -18.14
C LEU A 55 -7.65 -23.59 -16.67
N ASP A 56 -7.27 -22.37 -16.33
CA ASP A 56 -7.46 -21.80 -15.00
C ASP A 56 -8.94 -21.50 -14.71
N ARG A 57 -9.71 -21.14 -15.74
CA ARG A 57 -11.18 -20.98 -15.64
C ARG A 57 -11.94 -22.32 -15.60
N LEU A 58 -11.44 -23.31 -16.32
CA LEU A 58 -12.09 -24.63 -16.42
C LEU A 58 -11.64 -25.59 -15.32
N ALA A 59 -10.54 -25.29 -14.61
CA ALA A 59 -10.10 -26.11 -13.52
C ALA A 59 -11.20 -26.20 -12.47
N PRO A 60 -11.89 -27.33 -12.33
CA PRO A 60 -12.64 -27.57 -11.13
C PRO A 60 -11.59 -27.56 -10.04
N ARG A 61 -11.78 -26.72 -9.03
CA ARG A 61 -10.87 -26.58 -7.89
C ARG A 61 -10.55 -27.97 -7.41
N SER A 62 -9.32 -28.42 -7.68
CA SER A 62 -8.90 -29.80 -7.45
C SER A 62 -9.01 -30.12 -5.96
N ALA A 63 -9.84 -31.09 -5.64
CA ALA A 63 -9.88 -31.75 -4.34
C ALA A 63 -8.69 -32.73 -4.19
N GLY A 64 -7.48 -32.34 -4.62
CA GLY A 64 -6.38 -33.28 -4.70
C GLY A 64 -4.97 -32.70 -4.64
N GLY A 65 -4.79 -31.57 -3.98
CA GLY A 65 -3.46 -31.07 -3.66
C GLY A 65 -3.35 -30.79 -2.17
N ASN A 66 -2.68 -31.67 -1.43
CA ASN A 66 -2.37 -31.59 0.00
C ASN A 66 -3.54 -31.45 0.97
N ALA A 67 -3.52 -32.23 2.04
CA ALA A 67 -4.48 -32.23 3.15
C ALA A 67 -4.69 -30.86 3.83
N PHE A 68 -4.01 -29.81 3.38
CA PHE A 68 -4.17 -28.41 3.81
C PHE A 68 -5.19 -27.62 2.99
N ALA A 69 -5.41 -27.93 1.71
CA ALA A 69 -6.43 -27.24 0.90
C ALA A 69 -7.87 -27.67 1.29
N ALA A 70 -8.04 -28.80 1.95
CA ALA A 70 -9.33 -29.32 2.39
C ALA A 70 -9.92 -28.60 3.62
N SER A 71 -9.23 -27.61 4.21
CA SER A 71 -9.71 -26.83 5.37
C SER A 71 -9.84 -25.33 5.11
N ALA A 72 -9.67 -24.85 3.89
CA ALA A 72 -9.91 -23.44 3.56
C ALA A 72 -11.42 -23.14 3.71
N ARG A 73 -11.80 -22.66 4.89
CA ARG A 73 -13.15 -22.17 5.17
C ARG A 73 -13.23 -20.71 4.82
N GLY A 74 -14.36 -20.25 4.30
CA GLY A 74 -14.60 -18.83 4.14
C GLY A 74 -14.26 -18.08 5.44
N GLY A 75 -13.36 -17.07 5.36
CA GLY A 75 -12.87 -16.33 6.52
C GLY A 75 -11.43 -16.62 6.95
N ASP A 76 -10.69 -17.51 6.24
CA ASP A 76 -9.25 -17.70 6.51
C ASP A 76 -8.47 -16.42 6.18
N LEU A 77 -7.65 -15.96 7.15
CA LEU A 77 -6.84 -14.75 6.99
C LEU A 77 -5.51 -15.08 6.31
N VAL A 78 -5.17 -14.27 5.31
CA VAL A 78 -3.87 -14.28 4.63
C VAL A 78 -3.24 -12.92 4.80
N PHE A 79 -2.07 -12.83 5.45
CA PHE A 79 -1.37 -11.56 5.59
C PHE A 79 -0.37 -11.36 4.45
N ASP A 80 -0.49 -10.22 3.79
CA ASP A 80 0.49 -9.74 2.82
C ASP A 80 1.66 -9.08 3.55
N VAL A 81 2.86 -9.67 3.42
CA VAL A 81 4.10 -9.16 4.00
C VAL A 81 5.06 -8.57 2.96
N SER A 82 4.57 -8.27 1.76
CA SER A 82 5.39 -7.82 0.62
C SER A 82 6.17 -6.55 0.93
N ASP A 83 5.53 -5.52 1.50
CA ASP A 83 6.18 -4.26 1.83
C ASP A 83 7.20 -4.41 2.97
N LEU A 84 6.89 -5.23 3.96
CA LEU A 84 7.79 -5.51 5.08
C LEU A 84 9.07 -6.20 4.60
N LEU A 85 8.94 -7.19 3.71
CA LEU A 85 10.09 -7.88 3.12
C LEU A 85 10.86 -6.99 2.12
N ALA A 86 10.23 -6.00 1.51
CA ALA A 86 10.92 -5.01 0.70
C ALA A 86 11.67 -3.95 1.54
N TYR A 87 11.25 -3.70 2.78
CA TYR A 87 11.89 -2.77 3.71
C TYR A 87 13.19 -3.34 4.32
N PHE A 88 13.21 -4.60 4.68
CA PHE A 88 14.28 -5.22 5.46
C PHE A 88 15.65 -5.36 4.79
N PRO A 89 15.82 -5.40 3.45
CA PRO A 89 17.14 -5.33 2.83
C PRO A 89 17.94 -4.08 3.19
N TYR A 90 17.25 -2.98 3.46
CA TYR A 90 17.86 -1.67 3.70
C TYR A 90 17.80 -1.25 5.18
N ASN A 91 16.99 -1.91 5.99
CA ASN A 91 16.73 -1.51 7.37
C ASN A 91 16.54 -2.73 8.26
N ARG A 92 17.31 -2.87 9.34
CA ARG A 92 17.10 -3.92 10.33
C ARG A 92 16.04 -3.52 11.37
N ALA A 93 16.15 -2.29 11.90
CA ALA A 93 15.23 -1.79 12.92
C ALA A 93 13.90 -1.34 12.29
N PRO A 94 12.75 -1.87 12.75
CA PRO A 94 11.44 -1.51 12.22
C PRO A 94 11.05 -0.10 12.68
N THR A 95 10.34 0.63 11.83
CA THR A 95 9.65 1.87 12.18
C THR A 95 8.19 1.58 12.60
N GLY A 96 7.37 2.62 12.81
CA GLY A 96 6.00 2.45 13.29
C GLY A 96 5.18 1.42 12.53
N ILE A 97 5.04 1.59 11.20
CA ILE A 97 4.24 0.71 10.34
C ILE A 97 4.78 -0.73 10.33
N GLN A 98 6.10 -0.89 10.16
CA GLN A 98 6.72 -2.21 10.13
C GLN A 98 6.59 -2.92 11.48
N ARG A 99 6.72 -2.18 12.59
CA ARG A 99 6.56 -2.74 13.93
C ARG A 99 5.13 -3.24 14.16
N VAL A 100 4.12 -2.48 13.76
CA VAL A 100 2.71 -2.91 13.84
C VAL A 100 2.49 -4.21 13.08
N GLN A 101 2.98 -4.30 11.83
CA GLN A 101 2.87 -5.53 11.03
C GLN A 101 3.52 -6.71 11.76
N MET A 102 4.75 -6.55 12.22
CA MET A 102 5.50 -7.61 12.92
C MET A 102 4.77 -8.09 14.17
N GLU A 103 4.37 -7.18 15.05
CA GLU A 103 3.74 -7.52 16.33
C GLU A 103 2.36 -8.17 16.12
N VAL A 104 1.54 -7.61 15.23
CA VAL A 104 0.23 -8.17 14.93
C VAL A 104 0.36 -9.55 14.32
N ILE A 105 1.16 -9.72 13.27
CA ILE A 105 1.30 -11.02 12.58
C ILE A 105 1.91 -12.06 13.52
N ALA A 106 2.95 -11.70 14.30
CA ALA A 106 3.53 -12.59 15.29
C ALA A 106 2.50 -13.04 16.33
N SER A 107 1.64 -12.13 16.80
CA SER A 107 0.59 -12.47 17.77
C SER A 107 -0.42 -13.50 17.23
N PHE A 108 -0.70 -13.47 15.92
CA PHE A 108 -1.56 -14.48 15.29
C PHE A 108 -0.87 -15.84 15.16
N ILE A 109 0.44 -15.86 14.86
CA ILE A 109 1.19 -17.11 14.69
C ILE A 109 1.42 -17.80 16.05
N GLU A 110 1.75 -17.01 17.09
CA GLU A 110 2.10 -17.49 18.44
C GLU A 110 0.86 -17.71 19.32
N GLY A 111 -0.19 -16.91 19.13
CA GLY A 111 -1.33 -16.81 20.05
C GLY A 111 -2.30 -18.00 20.07
N GLY A 112 -2.22 -18.95 19.16
CA GLY A 112 -2.85 -20.28 19.24
C GLY A 112 -4.40 -20.36 19.30
N THR A 113 -5.14 -19.28 19.24
CA THR A 113 -6.61 -19.24 19.38
C THR A 113 -7.34 -19.18 18.03
N GLY A 114 -7.16 -20.19 17.20
CA GLY A 114 -7.85 -20.27 15.90
C GLY A 114 -6.98 -20.85 14.78
N PRO A 115 -7.46 -20.91 13.54
CA PRO A 115 -6.65 -21.32 12.41
C PRO A 115 -5.46 -20.37 12.28
N ARG A 116 -4.25 -20.95 12.13
CA ARG A 116 -3.03 -20.16 11.89
C ARG A 116 -3.21 -19.38 10.57
N PRO A 117 -2.90 -18.09 10.55
CA PRO A 117 -2.95 -17.32 9.31
C PRO A 117 -1.87 -17.81 8.36
N ARG A 118 -2.12 -17.67 7.08
CA ARG A 118 -1.09 -17.84 6.07
C ARG A 118 -0.42 -16.49 5.80
N LEU A 119 0.83 -16.53 5.41
CA LEU A 119 1.57 -15.36 4.99
C LEU A 119 1.88 -15.48 3.50
N CYS A 120 1.79 -14.37 2.78
CA CYS A 120 2.18 -14.33 1.38
C CYS A 120 2.98 -13.08 1.05
N ARG A 121 3.73 -13.16 -0.05
CA ARG A 121 4.41 -12.01 -0.65
C ARG A 121 4.17 -12.00 -2.15
N PHE A 122 4.00 -10.81 -2.71
CA PHE A 122 3.98 -10.60 -4.14
C PHE A 122 5.42 -10.49 -4.68
N LEU A 123 5.75 -11.33 -5.66
CA LEU A 123 7.02 -11.33 -6.38
C LEU A 123 6.85 -10.63 -7.73
N LYS A 124 7.28 -9.38 -7.82
CA LYS A 124 7.11 -8.54 -9.02
C LYS A 124 7.84 -9.08 -10.25
N GLU A 125 8.93 -9.83 -10.04
CA GLU A 125 9.75 -10.40 -11.10
C GLU A 125 9.01 -11.51 -11.88
N THR A 126 8.11 -12.21 -11.20
CA THR A 126 7.36 -13.36 -11.77
C THR A 126 5.85 -13.16 -11.76
N ASP A 127 5.35 -12.00 -11.32
CA ASP A 127 3.92 -11.67 -11.15
C ASP A 127 3.14 -12.75 -10.38
N ARG A 128 3.74 -13.31 -9.34
CA ARG A 128 3.10 -14.35 -8.55
C ARG A 128 3.09 -14.03 -7.06
N TRP A 129 2.11 -14.57 -6.39
CA TRP A 129 2.06 -14.61 -4.93
C TRP A 129 2.72 -15.89 -4.44
N SER A 130 3.72 -15.75 -3.60
CA SER A 130 4.42 -16.86 -2.98
C SER A 130 4.08 -16.98 -1.51
N GLU A 131 3.93 -18.20 -1.00
CA GLU A 131 3.73 -18.44 0.42
C GLU A 131 5.01 -18.17 1.21
N VAL A 132 4.85 -17.57 2.39
CA VAL A 132 5.95 -17.24 3.30
C VAL A 132 5.84 -18.09 4.56
N SER A 133 6.95 -18.74 4.96
CA SER A 133 6.99 -19.54 6.19
C SER A 133 6.80 -18.67 7.43
N GLY A 134 5.79 -19.00 8.26
CA GLY A 134 5.56 -18.31 9.53
C GLY A 134 6.72 -18.48 10.52
N GLU A 135 7.42 -19.62 10.51
CA GLU A 135 8.59 -19.86 11.38
C GLU A 135 9.76 -18.94 10.98
N LEU A 136 10.08 -18.87 9.68
CA LEU A 136 11.12 -17.97 9.19
C LEU A 136 10.77 -16.50 9.42
N PHE A 137 9.50 -16.15 9.29
CA PHE A 137 9.01 -14.82 9.59
C PHE A 137 9.20 -14.44 11.07
N LEU A 138 8.84 -15.32 12.01
CA LEU A 138 9.09 -15.11 13.43
C LEU A 138 10.59 -14.98 13.74
N GLY A 139 11.42 -15.80 13.11
CA GLY A 139 12.88 -15.71 13.22
C GLY A 139 13.41 -14.35 12.76
N LEU A 140 12.89 -13.82 11.64
CA LEU A 140 13.23 -12.50 11.13
C LEU A 140 12.76 -11.37 12.09
N CYS A 141 11.55 -11.48 12.64
CA CYS A 141 11.03 -10.54 13.63
C CYS A 141 11.92 -10.48 14.89
N ALA A 142 12.34 -11.64 15.40
CA ALA A 142 13.22 -11.72 16.56
C ALA A 142 14.60 -11.10 16.26
N ALA A 143 15.20 -11.42 15.11
CA ALA A 143 16.47 -10.85 14.68
C ALA A 143 16.41 -9.33 14.47
N SER A 144 15.29 -8.82 13.96
CA SER A 144 15.07 -7.38 13.79
C SER A 144 15.06 -6.62 15.13
N LYS A 145 14.47 -7.22 16.18
CA LYS A 145 14.41 -6.61 17.53
C LYS A 145 15.77 -6.61 18.25
N SER A 146 16.72 -7.46 17.85
CA SER A 146 18.00 -7.66 18.56
C SER A 146 19.10 -6.67 18.14
N GLY A 147 18.85 -5.76 17.17
CA GLY A 147 19.85 -4.79 16.73
C GLY A 147 19.32 -3.80 15.69
N SER A 148 20.16 -2.84 15.32
CA SER A 148 19.82 -1.80 14.33
C SER A 148 20.69 -1.79 13.08
N ASP A 149 21.80 -2.55 13.08
CA ASP A 149 22.74 -2.59 11.96
C ASP A 149 22.22 -3.52 10.85
N ALA A 150 21.85 -2.91 9.72
CA ALA A 150 21.38 -3.63 8.53
C ALA A 150 22.50 -4.39 7.79
N LEU A 151 23.77 -4.07 8.07
CA LEU A 151 24.93 -4.73 7.47
C LEU A 151 25.46 -5.89 8.33
N ALA A 152 24.87 -6.16 9.49
CA ALA A 152 25.28 -7.25 10.36
C ALA A 152 25.06 -8.61 9.67
N LYS A 153 26.09 -9.47 9.70
CA LYS A 153 26.10 -10.76 8.99
C LYS A 153 24.98 -11.70 9.41
N ASP A 154 24.65 -11.72 10.70
CA ASP A 154 23.55 -12.52 11.25
C ASP A 154 22.19 -12.07 10.72
N TRP A 155 22.01 -10.76 10.58
CA TRP A 155 20.81 -10.17 10.02
C TRP A 155 20.66 -10.52 8.54
N ILE A 156 21.70 -10.27 7.73
CA ILE A 156 21.71 -10.57 6.29
C ILE A 156 21.40 -12.06 6.07
N ALA A 157 22.07 -12.96 6.79
CA ALA A 157 21.84 -14.39 6.65
C ALA A 157 20.40 -14.81 7.03
N THR A 158 19.80 -14.14 8.02
CA THR A 158 18.41 -14.43 8.43
C THR A 158 17.42 -13.97 7.37
N TYR A 159 17.63 -12.75 6.82
CA TYR A 159 16.81 -12.21 5.75
C TYR A 159 16.94 -13.07 4.48
N ASP A 160 18.17 -13.35 4.02
CA ASP A 160 18.43 -14.10 2.79
C ASP A 160 17.79 -15.49 2.83
N ARG A 161 17.80 -16.15 3.99
CA ARG A 161 17.16 -17.45 4.15
C ARG A 161 15.65 -17.38 3.95
N LEU A 162 14.99 -16.35 4.47
CA LEU A 162 13.56 -16.15 4.27
C LEU A 162 13.27 -15.72 2.82
N ASP A 163 14.06 -14.80 2.26
CA ASP A 163 13.90 -14.31 0.88
C ASP A 163 14.05 -15.47 -0.11
N ALA A 164 15.10 -16.27 0.00
CA ALA A 164 15.33 -17.43 -0.86
C ALA A 164 14.19 -18.47 -0.72
N ALA A 165 13.77 -18.78 0.50
CA ALA A 165 12.66 -19.70 0.73
C ALA A 165 11.36 -19.22 0.13
N SER A 166 11.06 -17.91 0.22
CA SER A 166 9.85 -17.34 -0.37
C SER A 166 9.91 -17.23 -1.89
N ARG A 167 11.10 -17.01 -2.50
CA ARG A 167 11.28 -16.97 -3.97
C ARG A 167 11.17 -18.35 -4.61
N SER A 168 11.70 -19.37 -3.96
CA SER A 168 11.62 -20.77 -4.42
C SER A 168 10.39 -21.52 -3.89
N GLY A 169 9.61 -20.89 -3.02
CA GLY A 169 8.46 -21.48 -2.35
C GLY A 169 7.28 -21.75 -3.29
N GLU A 170 6.28 -22.44 -2.73
CA GLU A 170 5.04 -22.74 -3.44
C GLU A 170 4.25 -21.45 -3.75
N ILE A 171 3.51 -21.48 -4.86
CA ILE A 171 2.54 -20.45 -5.18
C ILE A 171 1.47 -20.44 -4.09
N MET A 172 1.14 -19.28 -3.56
CA MET A 172 0.08 -19.14 -2.57
C MET A 172 -1.25 -19.64 -3.15
N PRO A 173 -1.83 -20.72 -2.62
CA PRO A 173 -3.08 -21.28 -3.14
C PRO A 173 -4.26 -20.47 -2.59
N PHE A 174 -4.61 -19.40 -3.26
CA PHE A 174 -5.81 -18.63 -2.92
C PHE A 174 -7.08 -19.43 -3.21
N ALA A 175 -8.03 -19.38 -2.29
CA ALA A 175 -9.32 -20.06 -2.40
C ALA A 175 -10.47 -19.08 -2.09
N PRO A 176 -11.69 -19.37 -2.55
CA PRO A 176 -12.84 -18.51 -2.32
C PRO A 176 -13.12 -18.25 -0.86
N GLY A 177 -13.41 -16.99 -0.56
CA GLY A 177 -13.69 -16.54 0.80
C GLY A 177 -12.46 -16.29 1.66
N MET A 178 -11.24 -16.58 1.18
CA MET A 178 -10.02 -16.13 1.84
C MET A 178 -9.96 -14.60 1.88
N ILE A 179 -9.41 -14.06 2.97
CA ILE A 179 -9.32 -12.62 3.20
C ILE A 179 -7.85 -12.23 3.19
N LEU A 180 -7.44 -11.51 2.16
CA LEU A 180 -6.11 -10.93 2.05
C LEU A 180 -6.06 -9.64 2.85
N VAL A 181 -5.32 -9.66 3.95
CA VAL A 181 -5.15 -8.51 4.85
C VAL A 181 -3.79 -7.87 4.60
N ASN A 182 -3.78 -6.62 4.19
CA ASN A 182 -2.55 -5.83 4.05
C ASN A 182 -2.44 -4.87 5.24
N LEU A 183 -1.51 -5.17 6.15
CA LEU A 183 -1.21 -4.33 7.31
C LEU A 183 -0.11 -3.32 7.03
N GLY A 184 0.43 -3.32 5.82
CA GLY A 184 1.53 -2.46 5.40
C GLY A 184 1.10 -1.32 4.50
N SER A 185 2.08 -0.73 3.84
CA SER A 185 1.89 0.27 2.81
C SER A 185 2.34 -0.31 1.47
N SER A 186 1.40 -0.52 0.57
CA SER A 186 1.64 -1.16 -0.73
C SER A 186 1.81 -0.17 -1.89
N TRP A 187 1.91 1.14 -1.63
CA TRP A 187 1.94 2.18 -2.68
C TRP A 187 3.19 2.15 -3.58
N TRP A 188 4.29 1.54 -3.14
CA TRP A 188 5.50 1.37 -3.96
C TRP A 188 5.59 0.01 -4.67
N LEU A 189 4.59 -0.88 -4.47
CA LEU A 189 4.55 -2.16 -5.15
C LEU A 189 3.92 -1.97 -6.54
N PRO A 190 4.69 -2.13 -7.63
CA PRO A 190 4.16 -1.95 -8.98
C PRO A 190 3.08 -2.98 -9.28
N ASN A 191 2.06 -2.57 -10.03
CA ASN A 191 0.95 -3.42 -10.45
C ASN A 191 0.16 -4.09 -9.30
N TYR A 192 0.29 -3.61 -8.06
CA TYR A 192 -0.32 -4.26 -6.89
C TYR A 192 -1.83 -4.46 -7.04
N PHE A 193 -2.57 -3.42 -7.41
CA PHE A 193 -4.01 -3.52 -7.59
C PHE A 193 -4.42 -4.31 -8.83
N LEU A 194 -3.57 -4.38 -9.84
CA LEU A 194 -3.77 -5.29 -10.97
C LEU A 194 -3.77 -6.76 -10.48
N GLN A 195 -2.87 -7.09 -9.55
CA GLN A 195 -2.81 -8.41 -8.92
C GLN A 195 -4.02 -8.67 -8.01
N ILE A 196 -4.42 -7.69 -7.19
CA ILE A 196 -5.60 -7.82 -6.33
C ILE A 196 -6.84 -8.06 -7.18
N ARG A 197 -7.04 -7.28 -8.27
CA ARG A 197 -8.16 -7.44 -9.19
C ARG A 197 -8.16 -8.81 -9.85
N HIS A 198 -6.99 -9.30 -10.26
CA HIS A 198 -6.84 -10.65 -10.79
C HIS A 198 -7.27 -11.72 -9.78
N LEU A 199 -6.79 -11.66 -8.53
CA LEU A 199 -7.15 -12.59 -7.47
C LEU A 199 -8.65 -12.55 -7.12
N LYS A 200 -9.25 -11.36 -7.06
CA LYS A 200 -10.69 -11.23 -6.84
C LYS A 200 -11.47 -11.92 -7.96
N LYS A 201 -11.06 -11.74 -9.22
CA LYS A 201 -11.73 -12.33 -10.39
C LYS A 201 -11.53 -13.86 -10.48
N THR A 202 -10.33 -14.36 -10.19
CA THR A 202 -9.98 -15.78 -10.40
C THR A 202 -10.16 -16.66 -9.17
N ALA A 203 -9.93 -16.12 -7.98
CA ALA A 203 -9.98 -16.85 -6.73
C ALA A 203 -11.07 -16.38 -5.77
N ASN A 204 -11.86 -15.36 -6.14
CA ASN A 204 -12.96 -14.81 -5.33
C ASN A 204 -12.53 -14.47 -3.90
N ILE A 205 -11.36 -13.85 -3.74
CA ILE A 205 -10.85 -13.39 -2.46
C ILE A 205 -11.50 -12.09 -2.04
N ARG A 206 -11.36 -11.74 -0.75
CA ARG A 206 -11.66 -10.43 -0.19
C ARG A 206 -10.36 -9.70 0.13
N TYR A 207 -10.35 -8.37 0.01
CA TYR A 207 -9.18 -7.54 0.29
C TYR A 207 -9.48 -6.53 1.39
N VAL A 208 -8.62 -6.50 2.43
CA VAL A 208 -8.77 -5.65 3.62
C VAL A 208 -7.45 -4.95 3.92
N PRO A 209 -7.29 -3.65 3.58
CA PRO A 209 -6.14 -2.84 3.96
C PRO A 209 -6.28 -2.24 5.35
N LEU A 210 -5.15 -2.05 6.05
CA LEU A 210 -5.05 -1.20 7.23
C LEU A 210 -4.57 0.20 6.83
N ILE A 211 -5.35 1.19 7.17
CA ILE A 211 -5.10 2.60 6.85
C ILE A 211 -4.49 3.29 8.08
N TYR A 212 -3.26 3.79 7.93
CA TYR A 212 -2.53 4.47 9.01
C TYR A 212 -2.88 5.94 9.13
N ASP A 213 -2.95 6.64 8.02
CA ASP A 213 -3.35 8.05 7.95
C ASP A 213 -3.67 8.45 6.50
N MET A 214 -4.18 9.67 6.34
CA MET A 214 -4.44 10.31 5.07
C MET A 214 -3.57 11.57 4.86
N ILE A 215 -2.47 11.68 5.63
CA ILE A 215 -1.63 12.88 5.68
C ILE A 215 -1.13 13.32 4.31
N PRO A 216 -0.63 12.44 3.41
CA PRO A 216 -0.16 12.90 2.11
C PRO A 216 -1.27 13.53 1.25
N ALA A 217 -2.52 13.14 1.45
CA ALA A 217 -3.66 13.69 0.71
C ALA A 217 -4.26 14.96 1.36
N ILE A 218 -4.28 15.04 2.71
CA ILE A 218 -4.94 16.15 3.44
C ILE A 218 -3.98 17.27 3.85
N ALA A 219 -2.69 16.96 3.98
CA ALA A 219 -1.65 17.90 4.40
C ALA A 219 -0.36 17.74 3.54
N PRO A 220 -0.47 17.82 2.20
CA PRO A 220 0.62 17.53 1.26
C PRO A 220 1.84 18.42 1.45
N GLN A 221 1.68 19.60 2.05
CA GLN A 221 2.78 20.52 2.35
C GLN A 221 3.82 19.94 3.33
N PHE A 222 3.49 18.88 4.05
CA PHE A 222 4.38 18.18 4.97
C PHE A 222 5.06 16.96 4.35
N CYS A 223 4.78 16.66 3.09
CA CYS A 223 5.27 15.47 2.40
C CYS A 223 6.06 15.82 1.15
N MET A 224 6.92 14.91 0.71
CA MET A 224 7.56 15.03 -0.59
C MET A 224 6.53 14.89 -1.71
N PRO A 225 6.63 15.67 -2.81
CA PRO A 225 5.66 15.62 -3.90
C PRO A 225 5.48 14.22 -4.51
N GLU A 226 6.58 13.46 -4.60
CA GLU A 226 6.57 12.08 -5.12
C GLU A 226 5.79 11.15 -4.20
N LEU A 227 5.93 11.31 -2.87
CA LEU A 227 5.15 10.57 -1.88
C LEU A 227 3.66 10.88 -1.98
N VAL A 228 3.31 12.17 -2.11
CA VAL A 228 1.90 12.61 -2.29
C VAL A 228 1.31 11.97 -3.53
N SER A 229 2.04 11.99 -4.64
CA SER A 229 1.60 11.40 -5.90
C SER A 229 1.38 9.89 -5.79
N GLY A 230 2.36 9.17 -5.25
CA GLY A 230 2.27 7.71 -5.06
C GLY A 230 1.15 7.32 -4.10
N PHE A 231 1.00 8.07 -3.00
CA PHE A 231 -0.07 7.84 -2.03
C PHE A 231 -1.46 8.05 -2.65
N ASN A 232 -1.66 9.12 -3.42
CA ASN A 232 -2.94 9.40 -4.06
C ASN A 232 -3.33 8.32 -5.06
N ALA A 233 -2.37 7.84 -5.86
CA ALA A 233 -2.58 6.72 -6.78
C ALA A 233 -2.97 5.43 -6.02
N TRP A 234 -2.27 5.15 -4.94
CA TRP A 234 -2.55 4.01 -4.08
C TRP A 234 -3.94 4.12 -3.42
N LEU A 235 -4.29 5.30 -2.90
CA LEU A 235 -5.59 5.50 -2.25
C LEU A 235 -6.75 5.25 -3.21
N VAL A 236 -6.68 5.74 -4.44
CA VAL A 236 -7.68 5.41 -5.47
C VAL A 236 -7.77 3.91 -5.68
N GLY A 237 -6.63 3.24 -5.83
CA GLY A 237 -6.60 1.78 -5.96
C GLY A 237 -7.21 1.06 -4.74
N VAL A 238 -6.95 1.53 -3.52
CA VAL A 238 -7.57 1.00 -2.30
C VAL A 238 -9.09 1.16 -2.34
N LEU A 239 -9.58 2.36 -2.68
CA LEU A 239 -11.01 2.67 -2.74
C LEU A 239 -11.75 1.79 -3.76
N ASP A 240 -11.10 1.50 -4.88
CA ASP A 240 -11.68 0.67 -5.95
C ASP A 240 -11.67 -0.84 -5.65
N HIS A 241 -10.81 -1.32 -4.74
CA HIS A 241 -10.58 -2.76 -4.56
C HIS A 241 -10.89 -3.29 -3.17
N ALA A 242 -10.89 -2.44 -2.13
CA ALA A 242 -11.11 -2.91 -0.77
C ALA A 242 -12.58 -3.32 -0.55
N ASP A 243 -12.76 -4.45 0.14
CA ASP A 243 -14.07 -4.93 0.54
C ASP A 243 -14.44 -4.42 1.94
N TYR A 244 -13.44 -4.20 2.78
CA TYR A 244 -13.55 -3.67 4.14
C TYR A 244 -12.26 -2.92 4.46
N PHE A 245 -12.34 -1.94 5.34
CA PHE A 245 -11.18 -1.14 5.75
C PHE A 245 -10.92 -1.32 7.23
N LEU A 246 -9.65 -1.30 7.60
CA LEU A 246 -9.22 -1.08 8.98
C LEU A 246 -8.58 0.30 9.07
N ALA A 247 -8.88 1.06 10.10
CA ALA A 247 -8.27 2.36 10.40
C ALA A 247 -7.67 2.34 11.80
N ILE A 248 -6.52 2.99 12.00
CA ILE A 248 -5.84 2.96 13.31
C ILE A 248 -6.42 3.96 14.33
N SER A 249 -7.35 4.82 13.92
CA SER A 249 -8.01 5.80 14.79
C SER A 249 -9.36 6.24 14.19
N GLU A 250 -10.23 6.78 15.02
CA GLU A 250 -11.46 7.44 14.57
C GLU A 250 -11.15 8.67 13.70
N ALA A 251 -10.04 9.37 13.96
CA ALA A 251 -9.59 10.46 13.11
C ALA A 251 -9.27 9.95 11.70
N THR A 252 -8.46 8.89 11.57
CA THR A 252 -8.15 8.27 10.26
C THR A 252 -9.41 7.77 9.55
N LYS A 253 -10.36 7.19 10.29
CA LYS A 253 -11.65 6.76 9.73
C LYS A 253 -12.43 7.94 9.14
N ARG A 254 -12.55 9.06 9.86
CA ARG A 254 -13.22 10.27 9.36
C ARG A 254 -12.54 10.81 8.10
N ASP A 255 -11.22 10.92 8.13
CA ASP A 255 -10.44 11.39 6.98
C ASP A 255 -10.63 10.51 5.75
N LEU A 256 -10.65 9.18 5.93
CA LEU A 256 -10.87 8.22 4.85
C LEU A 256 -12.26 8.41 4.22
N ILE A 257 -13.31 8.54 5.03
CA ILE A 257 -14.69 8.78 4.56
C ILE A 257 -14.76 10.09 3.77
N ASP A 258 -14.18 11.17 4.30
CA ASP A 258 -14.20 12.48 3.66
C ASP A 258 -13.46 12.50 2.33
N LEU A 259 -12.28 11.86 2.28
CA LEU A 259 -11.49 11.77 1.05
C LEU A 259 -12.14 10.84 0.02
N ALA A 260 -12.70 9.69 0.45
CA ALA A 260 -13.44 8.80 -0.43
C ALA A 260 -14.60 9.53 -1.11
N LYS A 261 -15.39 10.27 -0.34
CA LYS A 261 -16.50 11.09 -0.87
C LYS A 261 -16.01 12.12 -1.90
N ARG A 262 -14.89 12.79 -1.65
CA ARG A 262 -14.29 13.74 -2.61
C ARG A 262 -13.78 13.02 -3.88
N ALA A 263 -13.30 11.78 -3.74
CA ALA A 263 -12.89 10.94 -4.86
C ALA A 263 -14.08 10.30 -5.60
N GLY A 264 -15.33 10.53 -5.16
CA GLY A 264 -16.53 9.97 -5.79
C GLY A 264 -16.91 8.58 -5.31
N HIS A 265 -16.34 8.13 -4.18
CA HIS A 265 -16.67 6.86 -3.53
C HIS A 265 -17.51 7.10 -2.28
N GLU A 266 -18.50 6.25 -2.05
CA GLU A 266 -19.26 6.23 -0.81
C GLU A 266 -18.84 5.03 0.04
N ILE A 267 -18.30 5.30 1.22
CA ILE A 267 -17.95 4.28 2.21
C ILE A 267 -18.86 4.45 3.41
N ALA A 268 -19.66 3.41 3.70
CA ALA A 268 -20.48 3.41 4.89
C ALA A 268 -19.60 3.29 6.16
N PRO A 269 -19.94 3.97 7.27
CA PRO A 269 -19.13 3.93 8.50
C PRO A 269 -18.90 2.52 9.07
N ASP A 270 -19.78 1.57 8.83
CA ASP A 270 -19.69 0.17 9.24
C ASP A 270 -18.81 -0.69 8.33
N GLN A 271 -18.39 -0.16 7.18
CA GLN A 271 -17.36 -0.75 6.32
C GLN A 271 -15.93 -0.44 6.81
N ILE A 272 -15.78 0.33 7.90
CA ILE A 272 -14.47 0.68 8.46
C ILE A 272 -14.41 0.28 9.93
N GLY A 273 -13.58 -0.69 10.26
CA GLY A 273 -13.25 -1.06 11.63
C GLY A 273 -12.10 -0.22 12.18
N VAL A 274 -12.24 0.26 13.42
CA VAL A 274 -11.16 1.02 14.08
C VAL A 274 -10.37 0.13 15.02
N VAL A 275 -9.05 0.16 14.88
CA VAL A 275 -8.07 -0.64 15.63
C VAL A 275 -7.04 0.30 16.23
N PRO A 276 -7.28 0.85 17.43
CA PRO A 276 -6.32 1.73 18.10
C PRO A 276 -4.96 1.06 18.32
N LEU A 277 -3.88 1.82 18.18
CA LEU A 277 -2.51 1.32 18.40
C LEU A 277 -2.03 1.66 19.83
N ASP A 278 -2.80 1.25 20.82
CA ASP A 278 -2.59 1.52 22.24
C ASP A 278 -1.85 0.39 22.98
N ALA A 279 -1.14 -0.46 22.24
CA ALA A 279 -0.33 -1.55 22.78
C ALA A 279 1.08 -1.07 23.22
N ASP A 280 1.70 -1.85 24.11
CA ASP A 280 3.08 -1.60 24.53
C ASP A 280 4.08 -2.05 23.45
N PHE A 281 4.70 -1.09 22.79
CA PHE A 281 5.70 -1.32 21.73
C PHE A 281 7.07 -1.76 22.25
N ARG A 282 7.34 -1.67 23.58
CA ARG A 282 8.67 -1.85 24.17
C ARG A 282 8.68 -2.75 25.40
N SER A 283 7.69 -3.62 25.54
CA SER A 283 7.56 -4.52 26.70
C SER A 283 8.80 -5.38 26.96
N GLY A 284 9.61 -5.66 25.92
CA GLY A 284 10.84 -6.43 26.02
C GLY A 284 12.12 -5.63 26.37
N ALA A 285 12.05 -4.29 26.46
CA ALA A 285 13.23 -3.48 26.77
C ALA A 285 13.66 -3.65 28.23
N LYS A 286 14.92 -4.02 28.44
CA LYS A 286 15.48 -4.25 29.79
C LYS A 286 15.33 -3.03 30.69
N SER A 287 14.96 -3.25 31.95
CA SER A 287 14.85 -2.19 32.94
C SER A 287 16.24 -1.73 33.39
N GLY A 288 16.52 -0.43 33.36
CA GLY A 288 17.66 0.14 34.07
C GLY A 288 18.77 0.77 33.25
N SER A 289 18.68 0.85 31.92
CA SER A 289 19.69 1.57 31.15
C SER A 289 19.71 3.06 31.48
N PRO A 290 20.88 3.64 31.83
CA PRO A 290 20.99 5.08 31.98
C PRO A 290 20.79 5.80 30.66
N PRO A 291 20.33 7.07 30.65
CA PRO A 291 20.28 7.85 29.42
C PRO A 291 21.66 7.99 28.80
N PRO A 292 21.76 8.17 27.46
CA PRO A 292 23.03 8.38 26.78
C PRO A 292 23.86 9.50 27.46
N ARG A 293 25.18 9.34 27.50
CA ARG A 293 26.10 10.30 28.16
C ARG A 293 25.98 11.76 27.70
N MET A 294 25.42 11.98 26.51
CA MET A 294 25.16 13.33 25.96
C MET A 294 24.00 14.05 26.65
N VAL A 295 23.18 13.34 27.42
CA VAL A 295 22.05 13.89 28.14
C VAL A 295 22.40 13.96 29.63
N SER A 296 22.47 15.16 30.20
CA SER A 296 22.79 15.41 31.58
C SER A 296 21.71 16.24 32.28
N GLY A 297 21.42 15.90 33.52
CA GLY A 297 20.45 16.63 34.34
C GLY A 297 18.99 16.40 33.95
N LYS A 298 18.14 17.38 34.24
CA LYS A 298 16.69 17.32 33.93
C LYS A 298 16.44 17.62 32.45
N TYR A 299 15.59 16.82 31.80
CA TYR A 299 15.24 17.03 30.38
C TYR A 299 13.78 16.67 30.10
N VAL A 300 13.26 17.26 29.00
CA VAL A 300 12.00 16.92 28.37
C VAL A 300 12.32 16.15 27.08
N LEU A 301 11.61 15.05 26.84
CA LEU A 301 11.87 14.15 25.72
C LEU A 301 10.87 14.38 24.60
N PHE A 302 11.36 14.45 23.36
CA PHE A 302 10.57 14.53 22.16
C PHE A 302 11.05 13.48 21.13
N VAL A 303 10.28 12.41 20.97
CA VAL A 303 10.62 11.29 20.08
C VAL A 303 9.82 11.40 18.79
N SER A 304 10.49 11.63 17.68
CA SER A 304 9.87 11.64 16.34
C SER A 304 10.93 11.75 15.24
N THR A 305 10.61 11.33 14.03
CA THR A 305 11.35 11.78 12.84
C THR A 305 11.39 13.30 12.79
N LEU A 306 12.52 13.88 12.39
CA LEU A 306 12.67 15.34 12.23
C LEU A 306 11.95 15.77 10.95
N GLU A 307 10.73 16.26 11.09
CA GLU A 307 9.83 16.67 10.00
C GLU A 307 9.04 17.91 10.41
N LEU A 308 8.74 18.80 9.48
CA LEU A 308 7.94 20.00 9.78
C LEU A 308 6.58 19.67 10.42
N ARG A 309 5.95 18.57 10.03
CA ARG A 309 4.68 18.09 10.57
C ARG A 309 4.73 17.85 12.07
N LYS A 310 5.87 17.37 12.57
CA LYS A 310 6.09 17.10 14.00
C LYS A 310 6.29 18.37 14.84
N ASN A 311 6.47 19.51 14.17
CA ASN A 311 6.55 20.83 14.79
C ASN A 311 7.71 21.00 15.80
N GLN A 312 8.89 20.41 15.49
CA GLN A 312 10.09 20.63 16.33
C GLN A 312 10.48 22.11 16.39
N LEU A 313 10.26 22.88 15.30
CA LEU A 313 10.54 24.33 15.30
C LEU A 313 9.72 25.06 16.36
N GLY A 314 8.43 24.78 16.47
CA GLY A 314 7.57 25.33 17.51
C GLY A 314 8.03 24.97 18.94
N ALA A 315 8.51 23.71 19.12
CA ALA A 315 9.11 23.30 20.40
C ALA A 315 10.39 24.08 20.70
N ILE A 316 11.29 24.26 19.73
CA ILE A 316 12.55 25.02 19.87
C ILE A 316 12.28 26.48 20.18
N ASP A 317 11.31 27.11 19.53
CA ASP A 317 10.92 28.49 19.79
C ASP A 317 10.31 28.65 21.18
N ALA A 318 9.51 27.69 21.64
CA ALA A 318 9.04 27.67 23.02
C ALA A 318 10.21 27.52 24.02
N TRP A 319 11.21 26.70 23.73
CA TRP A 319 12.44 26.62 24.54
C TRP A 319 13.20 27.94 24.56
N ARG A 320 13.32 28.61 23.42
CA ARG A 320 13.96 29.93 23.37
C ARG A 320 13.24 30.97 24.22
N ALA A 321 11.90 30.94 24.21
CA ALA A 321 11.09 31.82 25.05
C ALA A 321 11.30 31.54 26.55
N LEU A 322 11.31 30.25 26.97
CA LEU A 322 11.60 29.84 28.36
C LEU A 322 12.99 30.28 28.81
N ILE A 323 14.01 30.11 27.96
CA ILE A 323 15.38 30.53 28.24
C ILE A 323 15.48 32.04 28.42
N ASN A 324 14.77 32.83 27.63
CA ASN A 324 14.73 34.28 27.77
C ASN A 324 14.07 34.73 29.09
N GLU A 325 13.08 33.96 29.53
CA GLU A 325 12.31 34.29 30.75
C GLU A 325 13.02 33.86 32.05
N TYR A 326 13.63 32.67 32.05
CA TYR A 326 14.14 32.05 33.30
C TYR A 326 15.67 31.92 33.36
N GLY A 327 16.39 32.22 32.29
CA GLY A 327 17.81 31.91 32.15
C GLY A 327 18.06 30.47 31.73
N ALA A 328 19.14 30.26 30.96
CA ALA A 328 19.43 28.96 30.35
C ALA A 328 19.67 27.85 31.41
N GLU A 329 20.25 28.19 32.55
CA GLU A 329 20.57 27.24 33.64
C GLU A 329 19.32 26.70 34.36
N ASN A 330 18.22 27.44 34.33
CA ASN A 330 16.97 27.10 35.00
C ASN A 330 15.96 26.35 34.11
N VAL A 331 16.26 26.23 32.78
CA VAL A 331 15.41 25.51 31.82
C VAL A 331 15.98 24.09 31.60
N PRO A 332 15.15 23.02 31.69
CA PRO A 332 15.62 21.67 31.41
C PRO A 332 16.09 21.54 29.94
N GLN A 333 16.95 20.56 29.66
CA GLN A 333 17.28 20.23 28.26
C GLN A 333 16.02 19.80 27.49
N LEU A 334 15.96 20.14 26.18
CA LEU A 334 15.06 19.51 25.24
C LEU A 334 15.84 18.45 24.46
N VAL A 335 15.45 17.19 24.60
CA VAL A 335 16.09 16.07 23.90
C VAL A 335 15.18 15.62 22.77
N LEU A 336 15.62 15.86 21.55
CA LEU A 336 14.96 15.44 20.31
C LEU A 336 15.60 14.14 19.83
N VAL A 337 14.80 13.09 19.68
CA VAL A 337 15.28 11.76 19.25
C VAL A 337 14.60 11.36 17.96
N GLY A 338 15.38 11.09 16.91
CA GLY A 338 14.87 10.56 15.66
C GLY A 338 15.78 10.70 14.46
N LYS A 339 15.37 10.05 13.37
CA LYS A 339 16.04 10.14 12.07
C LYS A 339 15.68 11.48 11.37
N ASN A 340 16.53 11.89 10.43
CA ASN A 340 16.23 13.05 9.59
C ASN A 340 15.17 12.66 8.55
N GLY A 341 14.10 13.42 8.45
CA GLY A 341 13.02 13.27 7.48
C GLY A 341 12.87 14.52 6.60
N PHE A 342 11.71 14.65 5.97
CA PHE A 342 11.43 15.74 5.03
C PHE A 342 11.53 17.11 5.71
N LEU A 343 12.42 17.97 5.16
CA LEU A 343 12.74 19.31 5.68
C LEU A 343 13.31 19.33 7.12
N GLY A 344 13.80 18.19 7.62
CA GLY A 344 14.42 18.09 8.95
C GLY A 344 15.72 18.90 9.08
N ASN A 345 16.38 19.26 7.96
CA ASN A 345 17.52 20.17 7.93
C ASN A 345 17.19 21.54 8.54
N LYS A 346 15.95 22.07 8.37
CA LYS A 346 15.52 23.33 8.98
C LYS A 346 15.64 23.34 10.51
N VAL A 347 15.41 22.20 11.15
CA VAL A 347 15.60 22.04 12.59
C VAL A 347 17.08 22.22 12.96
N ARG A 348 17.99 21.60 12.20
CA ARG A 348 19.45 21.74 12.42
C ARG A 348 19.93 23.16 12.18
N GLU A 349 19.48 23.77 11.09
CA GLU A 349 19.80 25.18 10.74
C GLU A 349 19.35 26.13 11.85
N ARG A 350 18.12 25.96 12.38
CA ARG A 350 17.59 26.78 13.48
C ARG A 350 18.43 26.66 14.76
N LEU A 351 18.89 25.44 15.07
CA LEU A 351 19.78 25.22 16.22
C LEU A 351 21.17 25.78 15.99
N GLN A 352 21.72 25.64 14.77
CA GLN A 352 23.05 26.16 14.45
C GLN A 352 23.14 27.68 14.50
N ALA A 353 22.02 28.37 14.24
CA ALA A 353 21.94 29.82 14.25
C ALA A 353 21.87 30.43 15.66
N ASP A 354 21.72 29.63 16.73
CA ASP A 354 21.53 30.13 18.09
C ASP A 354 22.40 29.36 19.11
N GLU A 355 23.48 29.98 19.56
CA GLU A 355 24.46 29.38 20.48
C GLU A 355 23.87 29.00 21.85
N VAL A 356 22.80 29.67 22.27
CA VAL A 356 22.12 29.35 23.54
C VAL A 356 21.27 28.09 23.37
N LEU A 357 20.56 27.97 22.24
CA LEU A 357 19.79 26.76 21.92
C LEU A 357 20.69 25.54 21.75
N LYS A 358 21.87 25.67 21.12
CA LYS A 358 22.85 24.57 20.98
C LYS A 358 23.21 23.93 22.34
N LYS A 359 23.25 24.71 23.41
CA LYS A 359 23.58 24.22 24.75
C LYS A 359 22.40 23.57 25.48
N ARG A 360 21.17 23.81 25.04
CA ARG A 360 19.94 23.38 25.73
C ARG A 360 19.06 22.44 24.92
N VAL A 361 19.34 22.26 23.63
CA VAL A 361 18.63 21.33 22.76
C VAL A 361 19.62 20.29 22.23
N THR A 362 19.35 19.03 22.52
CA THR A 362 20.17 17.90 22.10
C THR A 362 19.44 17.11 21.01
N LEU A 363 20.10 16.85 19.87
CA LEU A 363 19.63 15.98 18.81
C LEU A 363 20.31 14.63 18.92
N LEU A 364 19.54 13.56 19.04
CA LEU A 364 20.00 12.18 19.05
C LEU A 364 19.46 11.42 17.84
N SER A 365 20.33 10.68 17.17
CA SER A 365 19.98 9.76 16.09
C SER A 365 20.67 8.42 16.31
N GLY A 366 20.08 7.34 15.75
CA GLY A 366 20.64 5.99 15.91
C GLY A 366 20.51 5.44 17.34
N VAL A 367 19.56 5.95 18.12
CA VAL A 367 19.24 5.46 19.45
C VAL A 367 18.54 4.10 19.32
N ASP A 368 19.05 3.08 20.01
CA ASP A 368 18.44 1.76 20.08
C ASP A 368 17.26 1.72 21.08
N ASP A 369 16.53 0.60 21.10
CA ASP A 369 15.35 0.44 21.95
C ASP A 369 15.67 0.51 23.46
N GLU A 370 16.84 0.03 23.89
CA GLU A 370 17.28 0.07 25.30
C GLU A 370 17.61 1.50 25.74
N GLN A 371 18.36 2.22 24.91
CA GLN A 371 18.68 3.64 25.13
C GLN A 371 17.42 4.51 25.15
N LEU A 372 16.49 4.25 24.23
CA LEU A 372 15.22 4.98 24.15
C LEU A 372 14.34 4.70 25.38
N ALA A 373 14.29 3.45 25.85
CA ALA A 373 13.64 3.11 27.12
C ALA A 373 14.24 3.88 28.30
N GLY A 374 15.58 3.98 28.34
CA GLY A 374 16.29 4.80 29.34
C GLY A 374 15.89 6.28 29.28
N LEU A 375 15.79 6.83 28.05
CA LEU A 375 15.36 8.22 27.85
C LEU A 375 13.92 8.46 28.32
N TYR A 376 12.99 7.57 28.02
CA TYR A 376 11.61 7.68 28.54
C TYR A 376 11.56 7.62 30.07
N ARG A 377 12.26 6.68 30.71
CA ARG A 377 12.21 6.51 32.17
C ARG A 377 12.72 7.71 32.93
N HIS A 378 13.72 8.40 32.41
CA HIS A 378 14.42 9.47 33.15
C HIS A 378 14.00 10.89 32.74
N CYS A 379 13.18 11.07 31.71
CA CYS A 379 12.67 12.39 31.36
C CYS A 379 11.69 12.94 32.41
N LEU A 380 11.53 14.25 32.44
CA LEU A 380 10.53 14.91 33.27
C LEU A 380 9.12 14.60 32.78
N PHE A 381 8.91 14.76 31.50
CA PHE A 381 7.70 14.48 30.75
C PHE A 381 8.05 14.41 29.26
N THR A 382 7.11 14.03 28.40
CA THR A 382 7.32 14.02 26.96
C THR A 382 6.56 15.15 26.27
N LEU A 383 7.07 15.61 25.14
CA LEU A 383 6.48 16.67 24.33
C LEU A 383 6.16 16.11 22.94
N TYR A 384 4.92 16.33 22.44
CA TYR A 384 4.52 15.88 21.11
C TYR A 384 3.58 16.90 20.44
N PRO A 385 4.12 18.04 19.94
CA PRO A 385 3.36 19.18 19.43
C PRO A 385 3.01 19.03 17.94
N SER A 386 2.84 17.81 17.45
CA SER A 386 2.60 17.52 16.06
C SER A 386 1.36 18.22 15.51
N ASN A 387 1.46 18.71 14.27
CA ASN A 387 0.34 19.36 13.59
C ASN A 387 -0.73 18.34 13.15
N TYR A 388 -0.31 17.13 12.81
CA TYR A 388 -1.21 16.06 12.38
C TYR A 388 -0.59 14.67 12.61
N GLU A 389 -1.41 13.67 13.03
CA GLU A 389 -0.99 12.29 13.26
C GLU A 389 -2.10 11.30 12.90
N GLY A 390 -1.71 10.08 12.47
CA GLY A 390 -2.62 8.95 12.33
C GLY A 390 -2.93 8.27 13.67
N TRP A 391 -1.93 8.23 14.60
CA TRP A 391 -2.10 7.77 15.98
C TRP A 391 -1.28 8.62 16.97
N GLY A 392 0.03 8.53 16.91
CA GLY A 392 0.94 9.13 17.88
C GLY A 392 1.58 8.08 18.80
N LEU A 393 2.25 7.07 18.23
CA LEU A 393 2.91 6.00 19.00
C LEU A 393 3.77 6.50 20.17
N PRO A 394 4.57 7.61 20.05
CA PRO A 394 5.34 8.13 21.17
C PRO A 394 4.49 8.60 22.36
N VAL A 395 3.22 8.94 22.12
CA VAL A 395 2.28 9.29 23.20
C VAL A 395 1.94 8.03 24.01
N THR A 396 1.55 6.94 23.35
CA THR A 396 1.31 5.64 23.97
C THR A 396 2.58 5.15 24.70
N GLU A 397 3.74 5.24 24.05
CA GLU A 397 5.03 4.88 24.66
C GLU A 397 5.28 5.67 25.94
N SER A 398 5.07 6.99 25.93
CA SER A 398 5.19 7.84 27.12
C SER A 398 4.35 7.32 28.29
N LEU A 399 3.08 6.99 28.01
CA LEU A 399 2.17 6.46 29.01
C LEU A 399 2.62 5.09 29.54
N CYS A 400 3.16 4.21 28.70
CA CYS A 400 3.74 2.93 29.11
C CYS A 400 4.91 3.09 30.08
N TYR A 401 5.68 4.18 29.97
CA TYR A 401 6.75 4.52 30.93
C TYR A 401 6.28 5.38 32.12
N GLY A 402 4.97 5.58 32.28
CA GLY A 402 4.40 6.38 33.36
C GLY A 402 4.69 7.89 33.25
N LYS A 403 5.05 8.38 32.06
CA LYS A 403 5.38 9.78 31.82
C LYS A 403 4.22 10.54 31.23
N VAL A 404 4.05 11.78 31.68
CA VAL A 404 2.99 12.68 31.20
C VAL A 404 3.33 13.14 29.79
N PRO A 405 2.50 12.88 28.76
CA PRO A 405 2.68 13.49 27.45
C PRO A 405 2.00 14.86 27.40
N LEU A 406 2.75 15.90 26.97
CA LEU A 406 2.20 17.20 26.57
C LEU A 406 2.03 17.18 25.05
N ILE A 407 0.78 17.24 24.59
CA ILE A 407 0.44 16.99 23.19
C ILE A 407 -0.53 18.04 22.63
N ALA A 408 -0.51 18.23 21.32
CA ALA A 408 -1.53 19.02 20.65
C ALA A 408 -2.89 18.27 20.68
N ASP A 409 -4.00 19.02 20.66
CA ASP A 409 -5.36 18.45 20.72
C ASP A 409 -5.95 18.12 19.33
N GLY A 410 -5.10 17.99 18.29
CA GLY A 410 -5.49 17.77 16.90
C GLY A 410 -5.40 16.32 16.44
N SER A 411 -6.10 16.00 15.34
CA SER A 411 -6.12 14.69 14.68
C SER A 411 -6.42 13.53 15.64
N SER A 412 -5.60 12.47 15.64
CA SER A 412 -5.73 11.30 16.51
C SER A 412 -5.07 11.43 17.88
N LEU A 413 -4.34 12.52 18.15
CA LEU A 413 -3.60 12.68 19.41
C LEU A 413 -4.50 12.62 20.65
N PRO A 414 -5.75 13.17 20.64
CA PRO A 414 -6.68 12.98 21.76
C PRO A 414 -7.06 11.51 22.01
N GLU A 415 -7.10 10.68 20.97
CA GLU A 415 -7.36 9.25 21.10
C GLU A 415 -6.17 8.53 21.76
N ALA A 416 -4.94 8.84 21.32
CA ALA A 416 -3.73 8.27 21.88
C ALA A 416 -3.44 8.70 23.33
N GLY A 417 -3.73 9.96 23.68
CA GLY A 417 -3.49 10.52 25.01
C GLY A 417 -4.61 10.26 26.01
N GLY A 418 -5.85 10.15 25.53
CA GLY A 418 -7.04 9.92 26.34
C GLY A 418 -7.13 10.87 27.53
N GLY A 419 -7.54 10.36 28.70
CA GLY A 419 -7.60 11.12 29.94
C GLY A 419 -6.26 11.28 30.68
N PHE A 420 -5.12 10.91 30.07
CA PHE A 420 -3.80 10.82 30.69
C PHE A 420 -2.81 11.88 30.22
N ALA A 421 -3.11 12.58 29.12
CA ALA A 421 -2.26 13.62 28.54
C ALA A 421 -2.61 15.03 29.07
N VAL A 422 -1.66 15.94 28.89
CA VAL A 422 -1.89 17.39 28.99
C VAL A 422 -2.01 17.95 27.58
N TYR A 423 -3.11 18.66 27.32
CA TYR A 423 -3.44 19.16 25.99
C TYR A 423 -3.20 20.66 25.85
N PHE A 424 -2.86 21.07 24.65
CA PHE A 424 -2.87 22.47 24.21
C PHE A 424 -3.45 22.55 22.79
N ALA A 425 -4.06 23.69 22.44
CA ALA A 425 -4.67 23.86 21.12
C ALA A 425 -3.63 23.73 19.99
N ALA A 426 -3.91 22.89 19.02
CA ALA A 426 -3.02 22.65 17.87
C ALA A 426 -2.65 23.97 17.18
N GLY A 427 -1.35 24.20 16.98
CA GLY A 427 -0.82 25.44 16.41
C GLY A 427 -0.70 26.62 17.39
N SER A 428 -1.19 26.51 18.64
CA SER A 428 -1.09 27.57 19.64
C SER A 428 0.25 27.53 20.41
N GLY A 429 1.24 28.33 19.97
CA GLY A 429 2.52 28.49 20.68
C GLY A 429 2.36 29.08 22.09
N SER A 430 1.37 29.95 22.31
CA SER A 430 1.13 30.57 23.62
C SER A 430 0.59 29.56 24.63
N GLU A 431 -0.35 28.70 24.24
CA GLU A 431 -0.85 27.64 25.11
C GLU A 431 0.24 26.58 25.39
N LEU A 432 0.99 26.17 24.34
CA LEU A 432 2.15 25.29 24.50
C LEU A 432 3.09 25.83 25.58
N LEU A 433 3.48 27.11 25.46
CA LEU A 433 4.38 27.76 26.41
C LEU A 433 3.81 27.78 27.82
N GLY A 434 2.50 28.10 27.97
CA GLY A 434 1.81 28.08 29.26
C GLY A 434 1.81 26.70 29.93
N LYS A 435 1.54 25.61 29.14
CA LYS A 435 1.58 24.24 29.65
C LYS A 435 2.99 23.77 29.97
N LEU A 436 3.99 24.17 29.19
CA LEU A 436 5.41 23.90 29.46
C LEU A 436 5.84 24.53 30.79
N ARG A 437 5.54 25.82 31.01
CA ARG A 437 5.82 26.50 32.28
C ARG A 437 5.28 25.69 33.47
N LYS A 438 3.99 25.30 33.38
CA LYS A 438 3.35 24.55 34.47
C LYS A 438 3.99 23.19 34.70
N LEU A 439 4.26 22.43 33.65
CA LEU A 439 4.88 21.10 33.78
C LEU A 439 6.34 21.16 34.24
N ILE A 440 7.08 22.22 33.92
CA ILE A 440 8.48 22.38 34.36
C ILE A 440 8.53 22.82 35.85
N SER A 441 7.74 23.82 36.25
CA SER A 441 7.82 24.44 37.55
C SER A 441 7.01 23.74 38.67
N ASP A 442 5.85 23.13 38.33
CA ASP A 442 4.93 22.50 39.29
C ASP A 442 5.17 20.97 39.36
N GLU A 443 6.22 20.56 40.11
CA GLU A 443 6.53 19.15 40.32
C GLU A 443 5.38 18.38 40.99
N PRO A 444 4.70 18.90 42.02
CA PRO A 444 3.55 18.22 42.63
C PRO A 444 2.42 17.96 41.60
N TYR A 445 2.15 18.91 40.72
CA TYR A 445 1.17 18.71 39.66
C TYR A 445 1.59 17.58 38.70
N ARG A 446 2.84 17.57 38.25
CA ARG A 446 3.36 16.53 37.36
C ARG A 446 3.32 15.16 38.05
N LYS A 447 3.73 15.06 39.31
CA LYS A 447 3.68 13.79 40.07
C LYS A 447 2.25 13.26 40.24
N ARG A 448 1.26 14.11 40.48
CA ARG A 448 -0.16 13.67 40.50
C ARG A 448 -0.61 13.04 39.18
N LEU A 449 -0.20 13.62 38.06
CA LEU A 449 -0.52 13.07 36.73
C LEU A 449 0.20 11.72 36.49
N GLU A 450 1.49 11.61 36.88
CA GLU A 450 2.24 10.34 36.79
C GLU A 450 1.62 9.26 37.67
N GLN A 451 1.16 9.60 38.89
CA GLN A 451 0.44 8.67 39.75
C GLN A 451 -0.88 8.19 39.16
N LYS A 452 -1.62 9.10 38.51
CA LYS A 452 -2.84 8.72 37.79
C LYS A 452 -2.52 7.74 36.66
N ILE A 453 -1.48 8.02 35.84
CA ILE A 453 -1.05 7.12 34.77
C ILE A 453 -0.67 5.75 35.34
N ALA A 454 0.17 5.70 36.36
CA ALA A 454 0.61 4.45 36.97
C ALA A 454 -0.55 3.63 37.57
N LYS A 455 -1.57 4.31 38.10
CA LYS A 455 -2.74 3.68 38.71
C LYS A 455 -3.72 3.15 37.64
N ASP A 456 -4.03 3.96 36.65
CA ASP A 456 -5.23 3.75 35.82
C ASP A 456 -4.92 3.39 34.35
N PHE A 457 -3.74 3.74 33.81
CA PHE A 457 -3.37 3.39 32.43
C PHE A 457 -2.94 1.93 32.33
N ARG A 458 -3.50 1.23 31.35
CA ARG A 458 -3.14 -0.15 31.00
C ARG A 458 -3.02 -0.25 29.48
N PRO A 459 -1.81 -0.42 28.93
CA PRO A 459 -1.65 -0.70 27.50
C PRO A 459 -2.23 -2.08 27.20
N ARG A 460 -2.76 -2.25 26.00
CA ARG A 460 -3.19 -3.55 25.53
C ARG A 460 -1.98 -4.43 25.18
N ALA A 461 -2.17 -5.74 25.17
CA ALA A 461 -1.22 -6.66 24.55
C ALA A 461 -1.42 -6.67 23.03
N TRP A 462 -0.37 -6.99 22.27
CA TRP A 462 -0.47 -7.16 20.82
C TRP A 462 -1.43 -8.28 20.43
N THR A 463 -1.56 -9.29 21.26
CA THR A 463 -2.57 -10.35 21.11
C THR A 463 -4.00 -9.81 21.13
N ASP A 464 -4.29 -8.78 21.96
CA ASP A 464 -5.61 -8.15 22.00
C ASP A 464 -5.88 -7.33 20.75
N VAL A 465 -4.85 -6.63 20.22
CA VAL A 465 -4.93 -5.90 18.95
C VAL A 465 -5.18 -6.87 17.79
N GLY A 466 -4.44 -7.97 17.73
CA GLY A 466 -4.64 -9.03 16.73
C GLY A 466 -6.04 -9.65 16.83
N ALA A 467 -6.51 -9.97 18.04
CA ALA A 467 -7.84 -10.51 18.27
C ALA A 467 -8.96 -9.54 17.82
N GLN A 468 -8.77 -8.23 18.05
CA GLN A 468 -9.69 -7.21 17.56
C GLN A 468 -9.73 -7.16 16.03
N ILE A 469 -8.57 -7.19 15.36
CA ILE A 469 -8.50 -7.26 13.89
C ILE A 469 -9.25 -8.49 13.38
N ALA A 470 -8.98 -9.67 13.96
CA ALA A 470 -9.65 -10.90 13.58
C ALA A 470 -11.18 -10.81 13.75
N SER A 471 -11.63 -10.28 14.88
CA SER A 471 -13.05 -10.11 15.19
C SER A 471 -13.74 -9.16 14.22
N LEU A 472 -13.13 -8.01 13.92
CA LEU A 472 -13.69 -7.03 12.99
C LEU A 472 -13.80 -7.61 11.58
N VAL A 473 -12.70 -8.20 11.07
CA VAL A 473 -12.63 -8.72 9.71
C VAL A 473 -13.56 -9.93 9.52
N ARG A 474 -13.54 -10.89 10.44
CA ARG A 474 -14.41 -12.08 10.36
C ARG A 474 -15.87 -11.71 10.57
N GLY A 475 -16.18 -10.88 11.58
CA GLY A 475 -17.55 -10.45 11.84
C GLY A 475 -18.15 -9.63 10.69
N TRP A 476 -17.32 -8.87 9.95
CA TRP A 476 -17.75 -8.26 8.69
C TRP A 476 -17.96 -9.33 7.61
N ALA A 477 -17.01 -10.24 7.42
CA ALA A 477 -17.07 -11.28 6.39
C ALA A 477 -18.27 -12.22 6.55
N GLU A 478 -18.71 -12.48 7.77
CA GLU A 478 -19.91 -13.30 8.07
C GLU A 478 -21.22 -12.60 7.68
N ARG A 479 -21.25 -11.27 7.66
CA ARG A 479 -22.43 -10.48 7.26
C ARG A 479 -22.50 -10.21 5.76
N THR A 480 -21.45 -10.53 5.02
CA THR A 480 -21.32 -10.21 3.60
C THR A 480 -21.12 -11.49 2.80
N ASP A 481 -22.11 -11.91 2.04
CA ASP A 481 -22.09 -13.21 1.34
C ASP A 481 -21.04 -13.30 0.23
N GLN A 482 -20.78 -12.21 -0.48
CA GLN A 482 -19.85 -12.16 -1.61
C GLN A 482 -18.87 -10.98 -1.48
N PRO A 483 -17.65 -11.09 -2.06
CA PRO A 483 -16.77 -9.95 -2.25
C PRO A 483 -17.45 -8.87 -3.09
N ALA A 484 -17.07 -7.61 -2.89
CA ALA A 484 -17.50 -6.53 -3.76
C ALA A 484 -17.10 -6.81 -5.21
N GLU A 485 -18.06 -6.72 -6.12
CA GLU A 485 -17.79 -6.83 -7.55
C GLU A 485 -16.99 -5.61 -8.01
N ILE A 486 -15.88 -5.85 -8.69
CA ILE A 486 -15.11 -4.79 -9.34
C ILE A 486 -15.66 -4.62 -10.75
N LEU A 487 -16.52 -3.63 -10.92
CA LEU A 487 -17.02 -3.28 -12.24
C LEU A 487 -15.92 -2.65 -13.07
N PRO A 488 -15.86 -2.94 -14.40
CA PRO A 488 -14.97 -2.23 -15.30
C PRO A 488 -15.21 -0.73 -15.22
N PRO A 489 -14.16 0.11 -15.25
CA PRO A 489 -14.30 1.55 -15.10
C PRO A 489 -15.11 2.14 -16.26
N LEU A 490 -15.88 3.20 -15.97
CA LEU A 490 -16.70 3.88 -16.97
C LEU A 490 -15.86 4.87 -17.77
N ALA A 491 -15.69 4.63 -19.08
CA ALA A 491 -15.10 5.56 -20.02
C ALA A 491 -16.19 6.43 -20.67
N ARG A 492 -16.02 7.74 -20.58
CA ARG A 492 -16.92 8.72 -21.20
C ARG A 492 -16.46 9.07 -22.61
N ARG A 493 -17.42 9.31 -23.50
CA ARG A 493 -17.17 9.73 -24.88
C ARG A 493 -16.60 11.15 -24.93
N GLY A 494 -15.75 11.41 -25.91
CA GLY A 494 -15.15 12.73 -26.12
C GLY A 494 -13.98 13.06 -25.21
N PHE A 495 -13.42 12.06 -24.49
CA PHE A 495 -12.29 12.24 -23.58
C PHE A 495 -11.12 11.32 -23.91
N TYR A 496 -9.91 11.84 -23.68
CA TYR A 496 -8.66 11.10 -23.73
C TYR A 496 -8.27 10.59 -22.32
N TYR A 497 -7.98 9.31 -22.23
CA TYR A 497 -7.54 8.62 -21.03
C TYR A 497 -6.06 8.27 -21.17
N GLU A 498 -5.21 9.08 -20.59
CA GLU A 498 -3.77 8.87 -20.58
C GLU A 498 -3.40 7.79 -19.55
N LEU A 499 -2.69 6.73 -19.98
CA LEU A 499 -2.21 5.66 -19.12
C LEU A 499 -0.77 5.92 -18.65
N SER A 500 -0.55 6.99 -17.91
CA SER A 500 0.78 7.33 -17.41
C SER A 500 0.83 7.31 -15.88
N ALA A 501 2.02 7.11 -15.33
CA ALA A 501 2.26 7.25 -13.89
C ALA A 501 1.91 8.65 -13.36
N GLY A 502 1.85 9.64 -14.26
CA GLY A 502 1.54 11.03 -13.93
C GLY A 502 0.06 11.35 -13.76
N THR A 503 -0.84 10.56 -14.37
CA THR A 503 -2.28 10.87 -14.39
C THR A 503 -3.00 10.54 -13.09
N SER A 504 -2.43 9.70 -12.25
CA SER A 504 -2.96 9.38 -10.93
C SER A 504 -2.62 10.40 -9.84
N ARG A 505 -2.03 11.54 -10.20
CA ARG A 505 -1.43 12.49 -9.25
C ARG A 505 -2.40 13.34 -8.44
N THR A 506 -3.69 13.41 -8.80
CA THR A 506 -4.64 14.24 -8.07
C THR A 506 -5.91 13.46 -7.72
N LEU A 507 -6.21 13.33 -6.44
CA LEU A 507 -7.48 12.81 -5.92
C LEU A 507 -8.70 13.58 -6.43
N TRP A 508 -8.50 14.84 -6.80
CA TRP A 508 -9.54 15.76 -7.24
C TRP A 508 -10.07 15.47 -8.65
N SER A 509 -9.43 14.59 -9.41
CA SER A 509 -9.91 14.20 -10.73
C SER A 509 -11.21 13.37 -10.67
N GLY A 510 -11.61 12.87 -9.49
CA GLY A 510 -12.87 12.14 -9.26
C GLY A 510 -13.03 10.89 -10.11
N MET A 511 -11.91 10.27 -10.51
CA MET A 511 -11.89 9.07 -11.35
C MET A 511 -10.79 8.14 -10.89
N GLY A 512 -11.06 6.87 -11.04
CA GLY A 512 -10.08 5.83 -10.87
C GLY A 512 -8.81 6.12 -11.68
N SER A 513 -7.68 5.65 -11.19
CA SER A 513 -6.41 5.70 -11.92
C SER A 513 -6.61 5.08 -13.31
N ALA A 514 -5.88 5.59 -14.31
CA ALA A 514 -5.77 4.94 -15.62
C ALA A 514 -5.41 3.45 -15.53
N GLU A 515 -4.78 3.07 -14.43
CA GLU A 515 -4.50 1.69 -14.05
C GLU A 515 -5.76 0.81 -13.98
N MET A 516 -6.91 1.37 -13.64
CA MET A 516 -8.17 0.62 -13.56
C MET A 516 -8.64 0.06 -14.91
N PHE A 517 -8.23 0.67 -16.01
CA PHE A 517 -8.54 0.18 -17.34
C PHE A 517 -7.67 -1.00 -17.79
N ARG A 518 -6.47 -1.15 -17.19
CA ARG A 518 -5.59 -2.29 -17.49
C ARG A 518 -6.13 -3.56 -16.85
N GLN A 519 -6.05 -4.68 -17.56
CA GLN A 519 -6.54 -5.98 -17.12
C GLN A 519 -5.54 -7.10 -17.36
N GLY A 520 -5.61 -8.15 -16.54
CA GLY A 520 -4.71 -9.30 -16.59
C GLY A 520 -3.31 -8.98 -16.06
N LEU A 521 -2.43 -9.99 -16.05
CA LEU A 521 -1.10 -9.90 -15.45
C LEU A 521 0.00 -9.49 -16.45
N TYR A 522 -0.37 -9.18 -17.67
CA TYR A 522 0.56 -9.03 -18.79
C TYR A 522 0.92 -7.58 -19.10
N TRP A 523 1.04 -6.76 -18.05
CA TRP A 523 1.50 -5.39 -18.11
C TRP A 523 2.77 -5.19 -17.28
N TRP A 524 3.69 -4.40 -17.80
CA TRP A 524 4.73 -3.78 -17.01
C TRP A 524 4.16 -2.60 -16.22
N GLU A 525 4.92 -2.07 -15.29
CA GLU A 525 4.51 -0.90 -14.48
C GLU A 525 4.21 0.33 -15.36
N LEU A 526 3.42 1.26 -14.82
CA LEU A 526 3.16 2.55 -15.47
C LEU A 526 4.42 3.40 -15.47
N GLU A 527 4.80 3.85 -16.64
CA GLU A 527 5.88 4.80 -16.88
C GLU A 527 5.31 6.23 -17.09
N PRO A 528 6.15 7.29 -17.11
CA PRO A 528 5.67 8.66 -17.33
C PRO A 528 4.91 8.86 -18.65
N TRP A 529 5.12 8.01 -19.63
CA TRP A 529 4.53 8.12 -20.97
C TRP A 529 3.38 7.12 -21.22
N GLY A 530 3.27 6.05 -20.44
CA GLY A 530 2.32 4.95 -20.70
C GLY A 530 2.73 3.66 -20.00
N SER A 531 2.40 2.51 -20.60
CA SER A 531 2.79 1.19 -20.10
C SER A 531 3.13 0.25 -21.24
N TRP A 532 4.18 -0.54 -21.10
CA TRP A 532 4.48 -1.66 -21.96
C TRP A 532 3.62 -2.86 -21.60
N SER A 533 3.06 -3.54 -22.58
CA SER A 533 2.59 -4.90 -22.35
C SER A 533 3.78 -5.86 -22.25
N LYS A 534 3.55 -7.01 -21.61
CA LYS A 534 4.45 -8.16 -21.70
C LYS A 534 4.25 -8.86 -23.06
N PRO A 535 5.14 -9.78 -23.46
CA PRO A 535 5.03 -10.45 -24.77
C PRO A 535 3.68 -11.11 -25.05
N ALA A 536 3.00 -11.60 -24.01
CA ALA A 536 1.68 -12.22 -24.12
C ALA A 536 0.54 -11.25 -24.50
N GLY A 537 0.86 -9.95 -24.59
CA GLY A 537 -0.11 -8.89 -24.88
C GLY A 537 -0.78 -8.33 -23.64
N GLY A 538 -1.25 -7.07 -23.70
CA GLY A 538 -1.91 -6.36 -22.61
C GLY A 538 -3.43 -6.33 -22.77
N GLY A 539 -4.18 -6.51 -21.69
CA GLY A 539 -5.64 -6.40 -21.67
C GLY A 539 -6.13 -5.02 -21.24
N LEU A 540 -7.22 -4.56 -21.85
CA LEU A 540 -8.00 -3.40 -21.42
C LEU A 540 -9.45 -3.80 -21.24
N GLN A 541 -10.06 -3.31 -20.16
CA GLN A 541 -11.49 -3.48 -19.92
C GLN A 541 -12.11 -2.16 -19.47
N MET A 542 -13.29 -1.84 -20.02
CA MET A 542 -14.04 -0.64 -19.70
C MET A 542 -15.52 -0.80 -20.01
N ARG A 543 -16.36 0.00 -19.35
CA ARG A 543 -17.71 0.29 -19.78
C ARG A 543 -17.71 1.62 -20.52
N ILE A 544 -18.51 1.73 -21.57
CA ILE A 544 -18.61 2.97 -22.37
C ILE A 544 -19.95 3.65 -22.06
N ALA A 545 -19.89 4.93 -21.70
CA ALA A 545 -21.10 5.71 -21.43
C ALA A 545 -21.89 5.97 -22.71
N GLY A 546 -23.24 5.74 -22.66
CA GLY A 546 -24.19 5.99 -23.74
C GLY A 546 -24.32 4.85 -24.73
N ASP A 547 -25.51 4.73 -25.34
CA ASP A 547 -25.96 3.54 -26.09
C ASP A 547 -25.67 3.56 -27.60
N GLY A 548 -25.27 4.73 -28.16
CA GLY A 548 -24.97 4.88 -29.58
C GLY A 548 -23.66 4.17 -29.98
N PRO A 549 -23.40 4.03 -31.28
CA PRO A 549 -22.13 3.48 -31.75
C PRO A 549 -20.97 4.38 -31.35
N ALA A 550 -19.87 3.78 -30.96
CA ALA A 550 -18.63 4.47 -30.56
C ALA A 550 -17.43 3.87 -31.30
N ARG A 551 -16.30 4.54 -31.23
CA ARG A 551 -15.03 4.02 -31.71
C ARG A 551 -13.98 4.22 -30.66
N LEU A 552 -13.35 3.15 -30.23
CA LEU A 552 -12.20 3.19 -29.33
C LEU A 552 -10.95 3.44 -30.17
N ALA A 553 -10.30 4.56 -29.94
CA ALA A 553 -9.01 4.92 -30.54
C ALA A 553 -7.90 4.64 -29.52
N LEU A 554 -6.98 3.74 -29.84
CA LEU A 554 -5.84 3.32 -29.00
C LEU A 554 -4.58 4.02 -29.50
N GLU A 555 -3.88 4.74 -28.60
CA GLU A 555 -2.58 5.34 -28.89
C GLU A 555 -1.48 4.36 -28.51
N LEU A 556 -0.97 3.65 -29.50
CA LEU A 556 0.01 2.58 -29.33
C LEU A 556 1.43 3.06 -29.64
N ARG A 557 2.41 2.52 -28.92
CA ARG A 557 3.84 2.75 -29.12
C ARG A 557 4.49 1.44 -29.57
N GLY A 558 5.28 1.53 -30.63
CA GLY A 558 6.03 0.39 -31.17
C GLY A 558 7.30 0.09 -30.39
N LEU A 559 7.93 -1.02 -30.72
CA LEU A 559 9.15 -1.48 -30.07
C LEU A 559 10.35 -0.61 -30.46
N PRO A 560 11.27 -0.27 -29.52
CA PRO A 560 12.40 0.61 -29.82
C PRO A 560 13.36 0.10 -30.89
N ASP A 561 13.47 -1.22 -31.03
CA ASP A 561 14.51 -1.91 -31.79
C ASP A 561 14.02 -2.55 -33.09
N LYS A 562 12.69 -2.62 -33.33
CA LYS A 562 12.12 -3.32 -34.52
C LYS A 562 10.69 -2.92 -34.86
N ASP A 563 10.30 -3.26 -36.07
CA ASP A 563 8.90 -3.18 -36.49
C ASP A 563 8.08 -4.32 -35.88
N CYS A 564 6.80 -4.09 -35.64
CA CYS A 564 5.90 -5.04 -35.00
C CYS A 564 4.50 -4.98 -35.61
N ASP A 565 3.97 -6.10 -36.09
CA ASP A 565 2.56 -6.23 -36.40
C ASP A 565 1.75 -6.29 -35.11
N VAL A 566 0.66 -5.53 -35.04
CA VAL A 566 -0.21 -5.45 -33.87
C VAL A 566 -1.61 -5.90 -34.23
N GLU A 567 -2.15 -6.76 -33.38
CA GLU A 567 -3.53 -7.20 -33.42
C GLU A 567 -4.27 -6.75 -32.17
N ILE A 568 -5.48 -6.24 -32.36
CA ILE A 568 -6.44 -5.98 -31.28
C ILE A 568 -7.52 -7.05 -31.40
N ARG A 569 -7.63 -7.85 -30.35
CA ARG A 569 -8.59 -8.95 -30.26
C ARG A 569 -9.61 -8.70 -29.17
N SER A 570 -10.84 -9.19 -29.36
CA SER A 570 -11.85 -9.23 -28.29
C SER A 570 -11.40 -10.17 -27.15
N GLY A 571 -12.00 -10.06 -25.97
CA GLY A 571 -11.81 -11.03 -24.87
C GLY A 571 -12.18 -12.48 -25.30
N GLY A 572 -13.03 -12.64 -26.31
CA GLY A 572 -13.36 -13.93 -26.94
C GLY A 572 -12.37 -14.41 -28.01
N GLY A 573 -11.39 -13.57 -28.40
CA GLY A 573 -10.32 -13.91 -29.33
C GLY A 573 -10.54 -13.42 -30.79
N ASP A 574 -11.68 -12.78 -31.09
CA ASP A 574 -11.96 -12.27 -32.44
C ASP A 574 -11.06 -11.09 -32.78
N LEU A 575 -10.55 -11.05 -34.02
CA LEU A 575 -9.76 -9.94 -34.52
C LEU A 575 -10.66 -8.70 -34.75
N LEU A 576 -10.41 -7.63 -34.06
CA LEU A 576 -11.15 -6.36 -34.12
C LEU A 576 -10.44 -5.31 -34.99
N ALA A 577 -9.13 -5.24 -34.88
CA ALA A 577 -8.30 -4.31 -35.66
C ALA A 577 -6.87 -4.84 -35.76
N GLY A 578 -6.10 -4.33 -36.73
CA GLY A 578 -4.69 -4.64 -36.86
C GLY A 578 -3.91 -3.55 -37.55
N GLY A 579 -2.59 -3.57 -37.40
CA GLY A 579 -1.71 -2.60 -38.05
C GLY A 579 -0.26 -2.89 -37.81
N VAL A 580 0.63 -2.10 -38.40
CA VAL A 580 2.08 -2.19 -38.24
C VAL A 580 2.58 -0.99 -37.49
N LEU A 581 3.33 -1.21 -36.40
CA LEU A 581 4.11 -0.20 -35.68
C LEU A 581 5.56 -0.29 -36.13
N ARG A 582 6.14 0.81 -36.62
CA ARG A 582 7.52 0.86 -37.10
C ARG A 582 8.43 1.45 -36.06
N GLY A 583 9.33 0.62 -35.53
CA GLY A 583 10.23 1.01 -34.47
C GLY A 583 9.50 1.70 -33.32
N ASP A 584 10.10 2.66 -32.66
CA ASP A 584 9.54 3.47 -31.58
C ASP A 584 8.46 4.49 -32.02
N SER A 585 7.74 4.19 -33.12
CA SER A 585 6.68 5.08 -33.57
C SER A 585 5.41 5.00 -32.74
N VAL A 586 4.69 6.13 -32.68
CA VAL A 586 3.36 6.18 -32.06
C VAL A 586 2.30 6.17 -33.15
N LYS A 587 1.29 5.33 -33.00
CA LYS A 587 0.22 5.17 -33.99
C LYS A 587 -1.13 4.94 -33.32
N TRP A 588 -2.19 5.42 -33.97
CA TRP A 588 -3.55 5.18 -33.54
C TRP A 588 -4.13 3.96 -34.25
N LEU A 589 -4.67 3.01 -33.50
CA LEU A 589 -5.53 1.96 -34.01
C LEU A 589 -6.97 2.19 -33.54
N LEU A 590 -7.92 1.96 -34.44
CA LEU A 590 -9.33 2.23 -34.20
C LEU A 590 -10.10 0.91 -34.13
N VAL A 591 -10.91 0.75 -33.10
CA VAL A 591 -11.79 -0.40 -32.86
C VAL A 591 -13.23 0.11 -32.86
N ASP A 592 -14.08 -0.42 -33.70
CA ASP A 592 -15.51 -0.09 -33.72
C ASP A 592 -16.23 -0.77 -32.56
N VAL A 593 -17.04 -0.01 -31.85
CA VAL A 593 -17.88 -0.47 -30.74
C VAL A 593 -19.34 -0.30 -31.16
N PRO A 594 -20.06 -1.38 -31.44
CA PRO A 594 -21.46 -1.33 -31.89
C PRO A 594 -22.36 -0.64 -30.87
N ALA A 595 -23.49 -0.10 -31.35
CA ALA A 595 -24.53 0.44 -30.47
C ALA A 595 -25.05 -0.66 -29.52
N GLY A 596 -25.27 -0.31 -28.28
CA GLY A 596 -25.74 -1.23 -27.21
C GLY A 596 -24.66 -2.13 -26.63
N GLN A 597 -23.42 -2.03 -27.06
CA GLN A 597 -22.29 -2.71 -26.41
C GLN A 597 -21.76 -1.82 -25.27
N GLU A 598 -22.19 -2.11 -24.06
CA GLU A 598 -21.79 -1.36 -22.87
C GLU A 598 -20.37 -1.70 -22.39
N GLU A 599 -19.93 -2.94 -22.55
CA GLU A 599 -18.61 -3.40 -22.10
C GLU A 599 -17.67 -3.68 -23.27
N VAL A 600 -16.43 -3.22 -23.11
CA VAL A 600 -15.33 -3.49 -24.02
C VAL A 600 -14.24 -4.23 -23.25
N ASP A 601 -13.92 -5.43 -23.68
CA ASP A 601 -12.81 -6.26 -23.21
C ASP A 601 -11.93 -6.60 -24.41
N ILE A 602 -10.70 -6.07 -24.45
CA ILE A 602 -9.80 -6.26 -25.58
C ILE A 602 -8.40 -6.66 -25.13
N ARG A 603 -7.70 -7.34 -26.04
CA ARG A 603 -6.26 -7.64 -25.93
C ARG A 603 -5.48 -6.95 -27.04
N ILE A 604 -4.33 -6.38 -26.67
CA ILE A 604 -3.35 -5.75 -27.57
C ILE A 604 -2.16 -6.70 -27.66
N ILE A 605 -1.94 -7.30 -28.82
CA ILE A 605 -0.93 -8.35 -29.04
C ILE A 605 0.02 -7.88 -30.14
N GLY A 606 1.32 -7.98 -29.89
CA GLY A 606 2.37 -7.74 -30.89
C GLY A 606 2.94 -9.04 -31.45
N SER A 607 3.34 -9.03 -32.73
CA SER A 607 4.02 -10.15 -33.35
C SER A 607 5.47 -10.34 -32.93
N GLU A 608 6.06 -9.33 -32.27
CA GLU A 608 7.46 -9.27 -31.92
C GLU A 608 7.66 -9.00 -30.43
N VAL A 609 8.81 -9.39 -29.92
CA VAL A 609 9.25 -9.12 -28.54
C VAL A 609 10.44 -8.16 -28.59
N GLY A 610 10.29 -6.99 -27.97
CA GLY A 610 11.35 -6.01 -27.83
C GLY A 610 12.20 -6.22 -26.58
N ILE A 611 13.35 -5.54 -26.55
CA ILE A 611 14.24 -5.45 -25.40
C ILE A 611 14.09 -4.06 -24.80
N ASP A 612 14.10 -3.96 -23.47
CA ASP A 612 14.09 -2.66 -22.80
C ASP A 612 15.32 -1.86 -23.21
N PRO A 613 15.17 -0.59 -23.63
CA PRO A 613 16.31 0.25 -23.96
C PRO A 613 17.18 0.60 -22.75
N ASP A 614 16.66 0.47 -21.54
CA ASP A 614 17.45 0.61 -20.32
C ASP A 614 18.18 -0.71 -20.01
N PRO A 615 19.53 -0.74 -20.10
CA PRO A 615 20.30 -1.96 -19.89
C PRO A 615 20.26 -2.49 -18.45
N GLU A 616 19.79 -1.68 -17.48
CA GLU A 616 19.58 -2.11 -16.09
C GLU A 616 18.28 -2.91 -15.94
N ASN A 617 17.38 -2.88 -16.94
CA ASN A 617 16.12 -3.60 -16.96
C ASN A 617 16.19 -4.80 -17.90
N ASP A 618 16.05 -6.00 -17.37
CA ASP A 618 15.91 -7.24 -18.16
C ASP A 618 14.43 -7.52 -18.53
N ARG A 619 13.71 -6.48 -19.05
CA ARG A 619 12.31 -6.60 -19.41
C ARG A 619 12.16 -6.98 -20.88
N LYS A 620 11.35 -8.00 -21.15
CA LYS A 620 10.88 -8.30 -22.52
C LYS A 620 9.60 -7.52 -22.78
N LEU A 621 9.63 -6.66 -23.80
CA LEU A 621 8.56 -5.72 -24.10
C LEU A 621 7.64 -6.26 -25.20
N GLY A 622 6.33 -6.11 -25.01
CA GLY A 622 5.33 -6.18 -26.06
C GLY A 622 4.99 -4.77 -26.57
N VAL A 623 3.76 -4.55 -27.00
CA VAL A 623 3.28 -3.27 -27.51
C VAL A 623 3.09 -2.27 -26.37
N GLY A 624 3.54 -1.02 -26.54
CA GLY A 624 3.30 0.06 -25.61
C GLY A 624 1.90 0.68 -25.81
N LEU A 625 1.25 1.05 -24.72
CA LEU A 625 -0.02 1.79 -24.72
C LEU A 625 0.17 3.10 -23.96
N LYS A 626 -0.04 4.23 -24.67
CA LYS A 626 0.04 5.57 -24.06
C LYS A 626 -1.30 6.01 -23.49
N GLY A 627 -2.38 5.65 -24.15
CA GLY A 627 -3.73 6.03 -23.76
C GLY A 627 -4.77 5.61 -24.78
N PHE A 628 -5.99 6.02 -24.53
CA PHE A 628 -7.09 5.78 -25.47
C PHE A 628 -8.11 6.93 -25.43
N PHE A 629 -8.89 7.05 -26.50
CA PHE A 629 -9.96 8.02 -26.64
C PHE A 629 -11.24 7.34 -27.09
N ILE A 630 -12.39 7.74 -26.54
CA ILE A 630 -13.70 7.23 -26.98
C ILE A 630 -14.33 8.25 -27.92
N ILE A 631 -14.33 7.94 -29.21
CA ILE A 631 -14.96 8.75 -30.27
C ILE A 631 -16.45 8.44 -30.29
N ASP A 632 -17.28 9.46 -30.09
CA ASP A 632 -18.71 9.34 -30.41
C ASP A 632 -18.93 9.38 -31.90
N GLN A 633 -19.52 8.33 -32.47
CA GLN A 633 -19.74 8.26 -33.92
C GLN A 633 -20.93 9.11 -34.38
N VAL A 634 -21.85 9.45 -33.48
CA VAL A 634 -23.01 10.31 -33.76
C VAL A 634 -22.76 11.80 -33.55
N ASP A 635 -21.67 12.16 -32.84
CA ASP A 635 -21.26 13.56 -32.61
C ASP A 635 -20.09 13.92 -33.58
N PRO A 636 -20.36 14.58 -34.74
CA PRO A 636 -19.33 14.97 -35.67
C PRO A 636 -18.35 16.00 -35.09
N ASP A 637 -18.79 16.87 -34.17
CA ASP A 637 -17.95 17.91 -33.56
C ASP A 637 -16.97 17.28 -32.57
N ALA A 638 -17.41 16.31 -31.76
CA ALA A 638 -16.51 15.55 -30.86
C ALA A 638 -15.45 14.80 -31.66
N ARG A 639 -15.85 14.22 -32.80
CA ARG A 639 -14.94 13.53 -33.72
C ARG A 639 -13.94 14.49 -34.37
N ALA A 640 -14.39 15.66 -34.82
CA ALA A 640 -13.52 16.68 -35.40
C ALA A 640 -12.48 17.17 -34.37
N ARG A 641 -12.91 17.48 -33.15
CA ARG A 641 -12.02 17.89 -32.05
C ARG A 641 -10.94 16.84 -31.75
N PHE A 642 -11.29 15.56 -31.80
CA PHE A 642 -10.29 14.50 -31.60
C PHE A 642 -9.21 14.52 -32.69
N TYR A 643 -9.62 14.55 -33.98
CA TYR A 643 -8.65 14.55 -35.08
C TYR A 643 -7.81 15.83 -35.13
N GLU A 644 -8.39 16.97 -34.77
CA GLU A 644 -7.68 18.24 -34.64
C GLU A 644 -6.64 18.16 -33.50
N ALA A 645 -7.03 17.67 -32.36
CA ALA A 645 -6.13 17.51 -31.20
C ALA A 645 -4.97 16.55 -31.51
N VAL A 646 -5.23 15.44 -32.23
CA VAL A 646 -4.18 14.53 -32.70
C VAL A 646 -3.24 15.24 -33.68
N ALA A 647 -3.76 15.98 -34.62
CA ALA A 647 -2.97 16.69 -35.63
C ALA A 647 -2.11 17.81 -35.04
N LEU A 648 -2.61 18.49 -34.03
CA LEU A 648 -1.92 19.58 -33.33
C LEU A 648 -1.03 19.12 -32.17
N GLY A 649 -1.10 17.86 -31.78
CA GLY A 649 -0.34 17.30 -30.64
C GLY A 649 -0.82 17.79 -29.27
N ASN A 650 -2.06 18.26 -29.14
CA ASN A 650 -2.62 18.81 -27.91
C ASN A 650 -3.75 17.94 -27.29
N LEU A 651 -3.65 16.63 -27.41
CA LEU A 651 -4.59 15.66 -26.82
C LEU A 651 -4.81 15.86 -25.31
N HIS A 652 -3.82 16.42 -24.62
CA HIS A 652 -3.93 16.73 -23.20
C HIS A 652 -5.06 17.72 -22.88
N ASP A 653 -5.49 18.56 -23.85
CA ASP A 653 -6.63 19.46 -23.68
C ASP A 653 -7.98 18.70 -23.67
N LEU A 654 -7.98 17.49 -24.20
CA LEU A 654 -9.11 16.54 -24.17
C LEU A 654 -9.02 15.55 -23.01
N SER A 655 -7.99 15.65 -22.17
CA SER A 655 -7.78 14.72 -21.06
C SER A 655 -8.94 14.78 -20.08
N PHE A 656 -9.51 13.61 -19.78
CA PHE A 656 -10.53 13.44 -18.75
C PHE A 656 -10.05 13.95 -17.39
N PHE A 657 -8.78 13.72 -17.08
CA PHE A 657 -8.17 14.05 -15.78
C PHE A 657 -7.90 15.55 -15.59
N ARG A 658 -7.76 16.34 -16.65
CA ARG A 658 -7.46 17.79 -16.57
C ARG A 658 -8.70 18.68 -16.53
N ARG A 659 -9.78 18.31 -17.23
CA ARG A 659 -10.98 19.16 -17.34
C ARG A 659 -11.80 19.36 -16.05
N ARG A 660 -11.59 18.54 -15.01
CA ARG A 660 -12.28 18.66 -13.73
C ARG A 660 -11.62 19.59 -12.71
N ILE A 661 -10.42 20.09 -13.00
CA ILE A 661 -9.73 21.05 -12.13
C ILE A 661 -10.33 22.46 -12.29
N GLU A 662 -11.04 22.73 -13.39
CA GLU A 662 -11.56 24.05 -13.74
C GLU A 662 -13.08 24.23 -13.46
N THR A 663 -13.78 23.21 -12.99
CA THR A 663 -15.20 23.27 -12.58
C THR A 663 -15.37 22.83 -11.13
#